data_0da190ce05009badbf5190f6a2e2a4ca
#
_entry.id   0da190ce05009badbf5190f6a2e2a4ca
#
_cell.length_a   1.000
_cell.length_b   1.000
_cell.length_c   1.000
_cell.angle_alpha   90.00
_cell.angle_beta   90.00
_cell.angle_gamma   90.00
#
_symmetry.space_group_name_H-M   'P 1'
#
loop_
_entity.id
_entity.type
_entity.pdbx_description
1 polymer ?
#
loop_
_entity_poly.entity_id
_entity_poly.type
_entity_poly.pdbx_seq_one_letter_code
_entity_poly.pdbx_strand_id
1 'polypeptide(L)'
;MTKTIPMPAYPDKMPIDISFLFESEKPAGRHGFLQTDGSHFRFEDGTPGKFWGVNFNGGACFPSHEYSRRVARRLAMCGCNIVRFHQLDAEWNTPNIFQFAKGRRHGTRELDAESMDRLDYLICCLKAEGIYCYLDLLTYRKFKTLDGVDNAIALQDAAKPYCIFDRHLIDLQKEYATQLWRHFNPYTRLAYCDDPVFVLCEIVNETDLYSGVNCALRAEPYVTRFREGFAAWLKEKGTDGDAATCDINQNSPLVTEYKMQLSQAYYREMHKHLRSLGVRIPITGTNWTRESAILKDNLCDMDFTDSHYYVYDWRWGEDEKFCTARSISESPVTGFAKPAKMRSFDKPFFLSEWDMPWPNPYRAESPIFYAAINNLQDWCGMAIHTYAYGTGLDNMKLLGKEFSSDSIGKIPYREGIFSTWNDPAKFGLFYHAALIVRRGDIAPAKTKIACNITALDKTVHGAMQLGVECNQVASCFDGIAPDADRIVDEAEEYLHSGADGIVSDTGELYRNPKKSYGIINSPRTKCAYGRLGGKGVLEMGTVSVQVENDFAVVAVSSLSDSEIGESDNMLLTAVGRVRNTGFAAEGDKTVSFGHEPIVAEVICAEITIQTERQDLCVHAINAEGLEVGMLDTHWADGRLTFRTGAHYRAVYYLIQAE
;
A
#
# COMPACT_ATOMS: atom_id res chain seq x y z
N MET A 1 18.21 -8.66 -29.63
CA MET A 1 18.49 -8.11 -28.30
C MET A 1 17.39 -7.14 -27.96
N THR A 2 16.77 -7.26 -26.81
CA THR A 2 15.76 -6.29 -26.33
C THR A 2 16.42 -4.92 -26.19
N LYS A 3 15.86 -3.89 -26.80
CA LYS A 3 16.35 -2.52 -26.64
C LYS A 3 16.06 -2.06 -25.22
N THR A 4 17.00 -1.34 -24.61
CA THR A 4 16.84 -0.77 -23.27
C THR A 4 17.13 0.71 -23.25
N ILE A 5 16.58 1.40 -22.24
CA ILE A 5 16.84 2.82 -21.96
C ILE A 5 17.36 2.93 -20.52
N PRO A 6 18.43 3.70 -20.28
CA PRO A 6 18.86 4.01 -18.94
C PRO A 6 17.85 4.89 -18.22
N MET A 7 17.65 4.61 -16.93
CA MET A 7 16.76 5.37 -16.06
C MET A 7 17.59 6.10 -14.99
N PRO A 8 17.20 7.30 -14.56
CA PRO A 8 17.95 8.02 -13.54
C PRO A 8 17.92 7.23 -12.21
N ALA A 9 19.09 7.04 -11.61
CA ALA A 9 19.22 6.41 -10.31
C ALA A 9 18.64 7.27 -9.18
N TYR A 10 18.63 8.57 -9.37
CA TYR A 10 18.21 9.58 -8.41
C TYR A 10 17.16 10.52 -9.03
N PRO A 11 15.93 10.04 -9.27
CA PRO A 11 14.91 10.87 -9.87
C PRO A 11 14.47 11.97 -8.89
N ASP A 12 14.75 13.21 -9.26
CA ASP A 12 14.38 14.39 -8.49
C ASP A 12 12.93 14.81 -8.71
N LYS A 13 12.43 14.52 -9.91
CA LYS A 13 11.06 14.84 -10.35
C LYS A 13 10.43 13.61 -10.97
N MET A 14 9.13 13.62 -11.06
CA MET A 14 8.45 12.68 -11.96
C MET A 14 8.58 13.16 -13.41
N PRO A 15 8.70 12.24 -14.40
CA PRO A 15 8.75 12.60 -15.81
C PRO A 15 7.49 13.31 -16.31
N ILE A 16 6.35 12.97 -15.75
CA ILE A 16 5.04 13.56 -16.08
C ILE A 16 4.48 14.24 -14.84
N ASP A 17 3.68 15.25 -15.01
CA ASP A 17 2.98 15.96 -13.94
C ASP A 17 1.48 15.92 -14.19
N ILE A 18 0.76 15.16 -13.36
CA ILE A 18 -0.72 15.12 -13.37
C ILE A 18 -1.34 15.87 -12.19
N SER A 19 -0.53 16.58 -11.39
CA SER A 19 -1.04 17.25 -10.17
C SER A 19 -2.08 18.32 -10.47
N PHE A 20 -2.07 18.89 -11.68
CA PHE A 20 -3.06 19.89 -12.13
C PHE A 20 -4.50 19.36 -12.10
N LEU A 21 -4.69 18.05 -12.26
CA LEU A 21 -6.02 17.41 -12.18
C LEU A 21 -6.60 17.45 -10.76
N PHE A 22 -5.76 17.68 -9.75
CA PHE A 22 -6.12 17.66 -8.35
C PHE A 22 -5.87 19.00 -7.62
N GLU A 23 -5.73 20.08 -8.38
CA GLU A 23 -5.44 21.41 -7.81
C GLU A 23 -6.55 21.88 -6.86
N SER A 24 -7.80 21.48 -7.15
CA SER A 24 -8.95 21.78 -6.28
C SER A 24 -8.89 21.11 -4.90
N GLU A 25 -8.04 20.11 -4.70
CA GLU A 25 -7.87 19.41 -3.41
C GLU A 25 -6.81 20.04 -2.50
N LYS A 26 -6.09 21.06 -3.00
CA LYS A 26 -5.05 21.76 -2.23
C LYS A 26 -5.62 22.93 -1.39
N PRO A 27 -5.09 23.17 -0.20
CA PRO A 27 -4.22 22.28 0.60
C PRO A 27 -4.99 21.11 1.20
N ALA A 28 -4.30 20.02 1.59
CA ALA A 28 -4.91 18.93 2.35
C ALA A 28 -5.54 19.47 3.64
N GLY A 29 -6.74 18.94 3.97
CA GLY A 29 -7.53 19.43 5.09
C GLY A 29 -8.54 20.53 4.73
N ARG A 30 -8.57 21.04 3.50
CA ARG A 30 -9.56 22.03 3.07
C ARG A 30 -11.02 21.55 3.15
N HIS A 31 -11.22 20.23 3.08
CA HIS A 31 -12.52 19.56 3.15
C HIS A 31 -12.96 19.22 4.59
N GLY A 32 -12.20 19.69 5.60
CA GLY A 32 -12.43 19.36 7.01
C GLY A 32 -11.85 17.98 7.38
N PHE A 33 -12.32 17.43 8.49
CA PHE A 33 -11.87 16.12 8.98
C PHE A 33 -12.51 14.97 8.22
N LEU A 34 -11.72 13.91 8.02
CA LEU A 34 -12.24 12.65 7.48
C LEU A 34 -13.10 11.95 8.53
N GLN A 35 -14.22 11.37 8.10
CA GLN A 35 -15.19 10.63 8.90
C GLN A 35 -15.51 9.31 8.22
N THR A 36 -16.14 8.39 8.95
CA THR A 36 -16.73 7.17 8.39
C THR A 36 -18.18 7.40 7.99
N ASP A 37 -18.57 6.88 6.82
CA ASP A 37 -19.94 6.89 6.30
C ASP A 37 -20.26 5.48 5.76
N GLY A 38 -20.75 4.60 6.64
CA GLY A 38 -20.92 3.17 6.35
C GLY A 38 -19.56 2.53 5.98
N SER A 39 -19.51 1.90 4.81
CA SER A 39 -18.28 1.28 4.28
C SER A 39 -17.30 2.25 3.61
N HIS A 40 -17.51 3.56 3.71
CA HIS A 40 -16.71 4.58 3.03
C HIS A 40 -16.14 5.61 3.99
N PHE A 41 -15.14 6.32 3.50
CA PHE A 41 -14.68 7.57 4.11
C PHE A 41 -15.32 8.77 3.40
N ARG A 42 -15.65 9.79 4.18
CA ARG A 42 -16.18 11.06 3.70
C ARG A 42 -15.65 12.21 4.54
N PHE A 43 -15.28 13.30 3.89
CA PHE A 43 -14.90 14.53 4.59
C PHE A 43 -16.13 15.27 5.13
N GLU A 44 -15.93 16.21 6.07
CA GLU A 44 -17.01 17.00 6.69
C GLU A 44 -17.89 17.76 5.68
N ASP A 45 -17.32 18.19 4.55
CA ASP A 45 -18.08 18.86 3.47
C ASP A 45 -18.82 17.90 2.51
N GLY A 46 -18.73 16.59 2.74
CA GLY A 46 -19.34 15.56 1.93
C GLY A 46 -18.45 15.00 0.81
N THR A 47 -17.24 15.53 0.60
CA THR A 47 -16.30 15.01 -0.40
C THR A 47 -15.90 13.56 -0.07
N PRO A 48 -15.92 12.61 -1.04
CA PRO A 48 -15.47 11.24 -0.82
C PRO A 48 -13.99 11.15 -0.45
N GLY A 49 -13.65 10.32 0.53
CA GLY A 49 -12.27 10.01 0.92
C GLY A 49 -11.72 8.81 0.15
N LYS A 50 -10.99 9.02 -0.93
CA LYS A 50 -10.30 7.98 -1.72
C LYS A 50 -8.82 8.30 -1.80
N PHE A 51 -7.96 7.31 -1.47
CA PHE A 51 -6.54 7.56 -1.27
C PHE A 51 -5.65 6.61 -2.08
N TRP A 52 -4.64 7.19 -2.72
CA TRP A 52 -3.54 6.48 -3.39
C TRP A 52 -2.22 7.07 -2.95
N GLY A 53 -1.32 6.27 -2.40
CA GLY A 53 -0.07 6.82 -1.90
C GLY A 53 1.00 5.82 -1.52
N VAL A 54 1.84 6.24 -0.58
CA VAL A 54 3.07 5.57 -0.22
C VAL A 54 3.27 5.53 1.29
N ASN A 55 4.06 4.56 1.75
CA ASN A 55 4.64 4.57 3.10
C ASN A 55 5.98 5.31 3.08
N PHE A 56 6.24 6.11 4.10
CA PHE A 56 7.58 6.56 4.50
C PHE A 56 8.00 5.80 5.74
N ASN A 57 9.17 5.14 5.66
CA ASN A 57 9.61 4.26 6.72
C ASN A 57 10.80 4.82 7.49
N GLY A 58 10.73 4.77 8.81
CA GLY A 58 11.83 5.12 9.70
C GLY A 58 12.42 6.49 9.38
N GLY A 59 13.72 6.53 9.06
CA GLY A 59 14.41 7.79 8.79
C GLY A 59 13.90 8.59 7.60
N ALA A 60 13.17 7.98 6.66
CA ALA A 60 12.55 8.71 5.56
C ALA A 60 11.43 9.66 6.03
N CYS A 61 10.95 9.49 7.26
CA CYS A 61 9.98 10.39 7.88
C CYS A 61 10.62 11.71 8.38
N PHE A 62 11.95 11.80 8.40
CA PHE A 62 12.71 12.92 8.97
C PHE A 62 13.71 13.54 7.97
N PRO A 63 13.26 13.87 6.74
CA PRO A 63 14.15 14.44 5.73
C PRO A 63 14.54 15.88 6.06
N SER A 64 15.56 16.40 5.37
CA SER A 64 15.86 17.84 5.45
C SER A 64 14.71 18.68 4.92
N HIS A 65 14.61 19.93 5.36
CA HIS A 65 13.60 20.87 4.87
C HIS A 65 13.65 21.06 3.34
N GLU A 66 14.84 21.04 2.75
CA GLU A 66 14.99 21.13 1.31
C GLU A 66 14.38 19.91 0.61
N TYR A 67 14.69 18.71 1.11
CA TYR A 67 14.17 17.48 0.51
C TYR A 67 12.68 17.33 0.73
N SER A 68 12.14 17.78 1.88
CA SER A 68 10.70 17.76 2.18
C SER A 68 9.86 18.43 1.09
N ARG A 69 10.29 19.62 0.62
CA ARG A 69 9.60 20.32 -0.48
C ARG A 69 9.64 19.51 -1.79
N ARG A 70 10.81 18.97 -2.09
CA ARG A 70 11.03 18.21 -3.35
C ARG A 70 10.24 16.91 -3.38
N VAL A 71 10.24 16.14 -2.28
CA VAL A 71 9.53 14.87 -2.23
C VAL A 71 8.01 15.06 -2.21
N ALA A 72 7.50 16.06 -1.50
CA ALA A 72 6.07 16.39 -1.51
C ALA A 72 5.60 16.74 -2.93
N ARG A 73 6.34 17.62 -3.63
CA ARG A 73 6.04 17.96 -5.03
C ARG A 73 6.10 16.74 -5.95
N ARG A 74 7.13 15.92 -5.81
CA ARG A 74 7.30 14.71 -6.61
C ARG A 74 6.14 13.72 -6.44
N LEU A 75 5.65 13.51 -5.21
CA LEU A 75 4.50 12.66 -4.95
C LEU A 75 3.21 13.23 -5.52
N ALA A 76 2.99 14.55 -5.43
CA ALA A 76 1.85 15.20 -6.08
C ALA A 76 1.87 15.04 -7.59
N MET A 77 3.03 15.18 -8.25
CA MET A 77 3.18 15.00 -9.70
C MET A 77 2.71 13.64 -10.19
N CYS A 78 2.87 12.57 -9.42
CA CYS A 78 2.37 11.23 -9.80
C CYS A 78 0.97 10.90 -9.25
N GLY A 79 0.27 11.89 -8.70
CA GLY A 79 -1.10 11.74 -8.22
C GLY A 79 -1.27 11.12 -6.84
N CYS A 80 -0.20 10.98 -6.04
CA CYS A 80 -0.32 10.56 -4.65
C CYS A 80 -1.06 11.62 -3.82
N ASN A 81 -1.95 11.19 -2.93
CA ASN A 81 -2.65 12.07 -1.98
C ASN A 81 -2.63 11.56 -0.53
N ILE A 82 -1.84 10.54 -0.23
CA ILE A 82 -1.62 10.09 1.15
C ILE A 82 -0.19 9.60 1.35
N VAL A 83 0.38 9.93 2.52
CA VAL A 83 1.62 9.34 3.03
C VAL A 83 1.33 8.71 4.38
N ARG A 84 1.60 7.40 4.52
CA ARG A 84 1.60 6.72 5.82
C ARG A 84 2.99 6.85 6.44
N PHE A 85 3.05 7.48 7.60
CA PHE A 85 4.25 7.60 8.42
C PHE A 85 4.42 6.33 9.23
N HIS A 86 5.29 5.46 8.75
CA HIS A 86 5.52 4.14 9.31
C HIS A 86 6.89 4.02 9.96
N GLN A 87 6.99 3.28 11.05
CA GLN A 87 8.24 3.01 11.74
C GLN A 87 8.95 4.28 12.29
N LEU A 88 8.17 5.29 12.70
CA LEU A 88 8.71 6.48 13.35
C LEU A 88 9.56 6.14 14.57
N ASP A 89 9.19 5.07 15.28
CA ASP A 89 9.72 4.60 16.55
C ASP A 89 10.78 3.49 16.43
N ALA A 90 11.14 3.09 15.22
CA ALA A 90 12.04 1.95 14.98
C ALA A 90 13.48 2.23 15.43
N GLU A 91 14.00 1.43 16.38
CA GLU A 91 15.37 1.60 16.90
C GLU A 91 16.44 1.28 15.88
N TRP A 92 16.20 0.32 14.99
CA TRP A 92 17.14 -0.10 13.96
C TRP A 92 17.38 0.98 12.88
N ASN A 93 16.63 2.07 12.94
CA ASN A 93 16.75 3.21 12.03
C ASN A 93 17.12 4.49 12.78
N THR A 94 18.05 5.27 12.24
CA THR A 94 18.46 6.57 12.77
C THR A 94 18.54 7.57 11.60
N PRO A 95 17.81 8.69 11.64
CA PRO A 95 16.99 9.15 12.76
C PRO A 95 15.70 8.34 12.96
N ASN A 96 15.17 8.44 14.16
CA ASN A 96 13.81 8.01 14.51
C ASN A 96 13.20 9.09 15.43
N ILE A 97 11.96 8.91 15.83
CA ILE A 97 11.24 9.95 16.59
C ILE A 97 11.83 10.23 17.99
N PHE A 98 12.63 9.29 18.51
CA PHE A 98 13.29 9.43 19.81
C PHE A 98 14.76 9.86 19.67
N GLN A 99 15.32 9.86 18.47
CA GLN A 99 16.74 10.12 18.27
C GLN A 99 17.05 10.56 16.84
N PHE A 100 17.62 11.74 16.68
CA PHE A 100 18.05 12.25 15.39
C PHE A 100 19.48 11.81 15.01
N ALA A 101 20.44 12.00 15.89
CA ALA A 101 21.85 11.66 15.62
C ALA A 101 22.24 10.27 16.15
N LYS A 102 23.28 9.68 15.56
CA LYS A 102 23.89 8.44 16.08
C LYS A 102 24.32 8.65 17.54
N GLY A 103 23.97 7.72 18.41
CA GLY A 103 24.28 7.77 19.82
C GLY A 103 23.55 6.66 20.58
N ARG A 104 23.77 6.58 21.88
CA ARG A 104 23.04 5.65 22.74
C ARG A 104 21.87 6.37 23.39
N ARG A 105 20.65 5.91 23.07
CA ARG A 105 19.45 6.28 23.84
C ARG A 105 19.23 5.26 24.95
N HIS A 106 18.97 5.77 26.13
CA HIS A 106 18.72 4.93 27.31
C HIS A 106 17.23 4.72 27.59
N GLY A 107 16.37 5.56 27.00
CA GLY A 107 14.92 5.50 27.11
C GLY A 107 14.22 5.96 25.84
N THR A 108 12.91 5.71 25.75
CA THR A 108 12.05 6.07 24.62
C THR A 108 10.82 6.88 25.03
N ARG A 109 10.91 7.64 26.13
CA ARG A 109 9.80 8.43 26.66
C ARG A 109 9.76 9.87 26.17
N GLU A 110 10.83 10.36 25.56
CA GLU A 110 10.93 11.76 25.10
C GLU A 110 11.11 11.80 23.59
N LEU A 111 10.36 12.66 22.91
CA LEU A 111 10.51 12.93 21.49
C LEU A 111 11.78 13.76 21.25
N ASP A 112 12.48 13.46 20.15
CA ASP A 112 13.66 14.20 19.76
C ASP A 112 13.27 15.47 19.01
N ALA A 113 13.82 16.62 19.42
CA ALA A 113 13.42 17.91 18.90
C ALA A 113 13.76 18.13 17.43
N GLU A 114 14.92 17.63 16.97
CA GLU A 114 15.31 17.74 15.55
C GLU A 114 14.47 16.82 14.67
N SER A 115 14.17 15.59 15.15
CA SER A 115 13.27 14.67 14.45
C SER A 115 11.87 15.27 14.33
N MET A 116 11.36 15.89 15.39
CA MET A 116 10.05 16.55 15.38
C MET A 116 10.02 17.76 14.43
N ASP A 117 11.06 18.61 14.44
CA ASP A 117 11.14 19.75 13.50
C ASP A 117 11.07 19.30 12.04
N ARG A 118 11.79 18.24 11.70
CA ARG A 118 11.80 17.71 10.34
C ARG A 118 10.48 17.06 9.94
N LEU A 119 9.87 16.30 10.85
CA LEU A 119 8.55 15.71 10.62
C LEU A 119 7.48 16.80 10.44
N ASP A 120 7.48 17.80 11.29
CA ASP A 120 6.58 18.96 11.22
C ASP A 120 6.67 19.68 9.87
N TYR A 121 7.91 19.94 9.42
CA TYR A 121 8.11 20.61 8.15
C TYR A 121 7.70 19.74 6.95
N LEU A 122 7.96 18.44 6.99
CA LEU A 122 7.50 17.49 5.96
C LEU A 122 5.98 17.49 5.88
N ILE A 123 5.28 17.40 7.01
CA ILE A 123 3.81 17.46 7.07
C ILE A 123 3.28 18.76 6.44
N CYS A 124 3.92 19.89 6.75
CA CYS A 124 3.55 21.18 6.14
C CYS A 124 3.71 21.17 4.61
N CYS A 125 4.80 20.59 4.09
CA CYS A 125 5.02 20.47 2.65
C CYS A 125 4.00 19.55 1.97
N LEU A 126 3.70 18.40 2.59
CA LEU A 126 2.68 17.46 2.10
C LEU A 126 1.30 18.12 2.08
N LYS A 127 0.93 18.80 3.16
CA LYS A 127 -0.32 19.57 3.26
C LYS A 127 -0.47 20.58 2.13
N ALA A 128 0.58 21.35 1.83
CA ALA A 128 0.57 22.34 0.75
C ALA A 128 0.32 21.72 -0.64
N GLU A 129 0.78 20.52 -0.87
CA GLU A 129 0.59 19.78 -2.12
C GLU A 129 -0.70 18.95 -2.17
N GLY A 130 -1.58 19.04 -1.18
CA GLY A 130 -2.83 18.28 -1.14
C GLY A 130 -2.66 16.82 -0.70
N ILE A 131 -1.57 16.49 0.00
CA ILE A 131 -1.25 15.15 0.43
C ILE A 131 -1.57 15.01 1.93
N TYR A 132 -2.42 14.06 2.27
CA TYR A 132 -2.85 13.73 3.61
C TYR A 132 -1.86 12.82 4.34
N CYS A 133 -1.99 12.73 5.66
CA CYS A 133 -1.13 11.97 6.54
C CYS A 133 -1.90 10.84 7.23
N TYR A 134 -1.37 9.64 7.18
CA TYR A 134 -1.80 8.49 7.98
C TYR A 134 -0.73 8.21 9.04
N LEU A 135 -1.07 8.16 10.30
CA LEU A 135 -0.14 8.09 11.41
C LEU A 135 -0.21 6.76 12.15
N ASP A 136 0.91 6.02 12.18
CA ASP A 136 1.07 4.83 13.00
C ASP A 136 1.61 5.20 14.37
N LEU A 137 1.11 4.57 15.44
CA LEU A 137 1.57 4.85 16.79
C LEU A 137 2.65 3.88 17.26
N LEU A 138 2.35 2.59 17.38
CA LEU A 138 3.31 1.60 17.84
C LEU A 138 3.71 0.66 16.69
N THR A 139 4.95 0.75 16.24
CA THR A 139 5.42 -0.08 15.12
C THR A 139 6.59 -0.98 15.50
N TYR A 140 7.74 -0.40 15.84
CA TYR A 140 8.98 -1.12 16.17
C TYR A 140 9.73 -0.49 17.36
N ARG A 141 9.05 0.23 18.24
CA ARG A 141 9.62 0.84 19.43
C ARG A 141 10.33 -0.20 20.29
N LYS A 142 11.62 -0.01 20.52
CA LYS A 142 12.39 -0.85 21.43
C LYS A 142 12.34 -0.26 22.83
N PHE A 143 11.42 -0.77 23.64
CA PHE A 143 11.32 -0.37 25.04
C PHE A 143 12.60 -0.67 25.81
N LYS A 144 12.97 0.18 26.74
CA LYS A 144 14.22 0.13 27.51
C LYS A 144 13.96 -0.06 28.99
N THR A 145 15.01 -0.49 29.72
CA THR A 145 14.95 -0.61 31.17
C THR A 145 14.66 0.73 31.86
N LEU A 146 15.18 1.85 31.30
CA LEU A 146 14.90 3.19 31.82
C LEU A 146 13.48 3.71 31.51
N ASP A 147 12.75 3.04 30.65
CA ASP A 147 11.33 3.29 30.48
C ASP A 147 10.50 2.63 31.63
N GLY A 148 11.16 1.93 32.56
CA GLY A 148 10.56 1.19 33.67
C GLY A 148 10.05 -0.19 33.27
N VAL A 149 10.45 -0.70 32.08
CA VAL A 149 9.96 -1.96 31.53
C VAL A 149 10.73 -3.14 32.12
N ASP A 150 10.02 -4.08 32.70
CA ASP A 150 10.58 -5.31 33.22
C ASP A 150 11.19 -6.14 32.10
N ASN A 151 12.40 -6.66 32.33
CA ASN A 151 13.07 -7.55 31.39
C ASN A 151 13.06 -7.06 29.93
N ALA A 152 13.25 -5.75 29.72
CA ALA A 152 13.17 -5.10 28.42
C ALA A 152 14.07 -5.76 27.35
N ILE A 153 15.18 -6.39 27.76
CA ILE A 153 16.13 -7.08 26.87
C ILE A 153 15.49 -8.31 26.20
N ALA A 154 14.59 -9.01 26.92
CA ALA A 154 13.91 -10.19 26.40
C ALA A 154 12.74 -9.86 25.45
N LEU A 155 12.32 -8.60 25.39
CA LEU A 155 11.21 -8.17 24.54
C LEU A 155 11.68 -7.89 23.12
N GLN A 156 10.86 -8.29 22.16
CA GLN A 156 11.01 -7.90 20.76
C GLN A 156 10.63 -6.43 20.55
N ASP A 157 10.83 -5.94 19.34
CA ASP A 157 10.37 -4.62 18.95
C ASP A 157 8.86 -4.50 19.14
N ALA A 158 8.40 -3.31 19.55
CA ALA A 158 7.05 -3.00 19.98
C ALA A 158 6.57 -3.84 21.19
N ALA A 159 7.43 -4.61 21.84
CA ALA A 159 7.11 -5.56 22.90
C ALA A 159 5.96 -6.53 22.55
N LYS A 160 5.87 -6.91 21.28
CA LYS A 160 4.83 -7.85 20.79
C LYS A 160 4.98 -9.22 21.45
N PRO A 161 3.91 -9.89 21.87
CA PRO A 161 2.50 -9.42 21.91
C PRO A 161 2.11 -8.75 23.25
N TYR A 162 3.06 -8.57 24.16
CA TYR A 162 2.83 -8.10 25.54
C TYR A 162 2.25 -6.69 25.61
N CYS A 163 2.52 -5.87 24.57
CA CYS A 163 2.01 -4.51 24.42
C CYS A 163 0.47 -4.42 24.42
N ILE A 164 -0.24 -5.55 24.16
CA ILE A 164 -1.70 -5.60 24.13
C ILE A 164 -2.30 -5.75 25.54
N PHE A 165 -1.60 -6.37 26.50
CA PHE A 165 -2.20 -6.69 27.80
C PHE A 165 -1.41 -6.23 29.02
N ASP A 166 -0.12 -5.94 28.88
CA ASP A 166 0.66 -5.45 30.02
C ASP A 166 0.34 -3.98 30.30
N ARG A 167 -0.07 -3.71 31.54
CA ARG A 167 -0.53 -2.39 31.95
C ARG A 167 0.50 -1.29 31.73
N HIS A 168 1.76 -1.56 32.11
CA HIS A 168 2.80 -0.56 31.99
C HIS A 168 3.14 -0.24 30.53
N LEU A 169 3.18 -1.27 29.67
CA LEU A 169 3.40 -1.10 28.25
C LEU A 169 2.25 -0.30 27.60
N ILE A 170 1.00 -0.52 28.01
CA ILE A 170 -0.16 0.28 27.54
C ILE A 170 -0.05 1.73 28.00
N ASP A 171 0.37 1.98 29.23
CA ASP A 171 0.53 3.35 29.74
C ASP A 171 1.65 4.11 29.01
N LEU A 172 2.76 3.45 28.66
CA LEU A 172 3.83 4.03 27.82
C LEU A 172 3.35 4.34 26.39
N GLN A 173 2.46 3.54 25.81
CA GLN A 173 1.84 3.83 24.53
C GLN A 173 0.93 5.06 24.60
N LYS A 174 0.14 5.17 25.67
CA LYS A 174 -0.70 6.36 25.92
C LYS A 174 0.12 7.64 26.11
N GLU A 175 1.24 7.54 26.85
CA GLU A 175 2.17 8.65 27.03
C GLU A 175 2.70 9.14 25.66
N TYR A 176 3.18 8.22 24.83
CA TYR A 176 3.67 8.54 23.49
C TYR A 176 2.57 9.13 22.61
N ALA A 177 1.40 8.52 22.57
CA ALA A 177 0.26 9.01 21.79
C ALA A 177 -0.16 10.43 22.25
N THR A 178 -0.11 10.70 23.56
CA THR A 178 -0.40 12.03 24.10
C THR A 178 0.60 13.07 23.64
N GLN A 179 1.90 12.77 23.72
CA GLN A 179 2.95 13.66 23.25
C GLN A 179 2.79 13.98 21.77
N LEU A 180 2.53 12.96 20.95
CA LEU A 180 2.46 13.13 19.50
C LEU A 180 1.18 13.88 19.07
N TRP A 181 -0.01 13.47 19.53
CA TRP A 181 -1.26 14.09 19.09
C TRP A 181 -1.47 15.50 19.67
N ARG A 182 -0.89 15.81 20.84
CA ARG A 182 -0.92 17.15 21.41
C ARG A 182 0.24 18.02 20.96
N HIS A 183 1.18 17.49 20.18
CA HIS A 183 2.29 18.27 19.65
C HIS A 183 1.78 19.39 18.75
N PHE A 184 2.29 20.60 18.96
CA PHE A 184 1.98 21.77 18.14
C PHE A 184 3.00 21.89 17.01
N ASN A 185 2.55 21.77 15.77
CA ASN A 185 3.37 21.96 14.58
C ASN A 185 3.53 23.47 14.30
N PRO A 186 4.74 24.03 14.41
CA PRO A 186 4.97 25.47 14.24
C PRO A 186 4.76 25.92 12.77
N TYR A 187 4.83 25.03 11.81
CA TYR A 187 4.70 25.34 10.38
C TYR A 187 3.23 25.34 9.93
N THR A 188 2.42 24.40 10.37
CA THR A 188 0.96 24.39 10.09
C THR A 188 0.18 25.24 11.09
N ARG A 189 0.80 25.57 12.25
CA ARG A 189 0.23 26.35 13.36
C ARG A 189 -0.99 25.70 14.01
N LEU A 190 -1.01 24.38 14.02
CA LEU A 190 -2.06 23.54 14.62
C LEU A 190 -1.42 22.44 15.46
N ALA A 191 -2.12 21.97 16.47
CA ALA A 191 -1.78 20.69 17.10
C ALA A 191 -2.15 19.55 16.14
N TYR A 192 -1.46 18.40 16.22
CA TYR A 192 -1.74 17.28 15.33
C TYR A 192 -3.20 16.82 15.40
N CYS A 193 -3.80 16.78 16.61
CA CYS A 193 -5.21 16.42 16.77
C CYS A 193 -6.20 17.45 16.18
N ASP A 194 -5.75 18.68 15.92
CA ASP A 194 -6.57 19.76 15.38
C ASP A 194 -6.30 20.02 13.89
N ASP A 195 -5.34 19.32 13.29
CA ASP A 195 -4.98 19.51 11.89
C ASP A 195 -5.65 18.46 10.98
N PRO A 196 -6.60 18.87 10.11
CA PRO A 196 -7.29 17.96 9.21
C PRO A 196 -6.40 17.40 8.08
N VAL A 197 -5.10 17.69 8.07
CA VAL A 197 -4.14 17.00 7.21
C VAL A 197 -4.01 15.53 7.60
N PHE A 198 -4.20 15.20 8.88
CA PHE A 198 -4.27 13.82 9.33
C PHE A 198 -5.64 13.24 9.01
N VAL A 199 -5.67 12.08 8.40
CA VAL A 199 -6.92 11.42 7.97
C VAL A 199 -7.12 10.04 8.58
N LEU A 200 -6.06 9.31 8.91
CA LEU A 200 -6.13 7.97 9.47
C LEU A 200 -5.10 7.80 10.61
N CYS A 201 -5.45 6.95 11.56
CA CYS A 201 -4.57 6.57 12.66
C CYS A 201 -4.64 5.06 12.90
N GLU A 202 -3.47 4.43 13.12
CA GLU A 202 -3.34 3.05 13.54
C GLU A 202 -2.74 2.95 14.94
N ILE A 203 -3.31 2.07 15.78
CA ILE A 203 -2.87 1.91 17.17
C ILE A 203 -1.58 1.08 17.22
N VAL A 204 -1.54 -0.08 16.55
CA VAL A 204 -0.38 -0.97 16.58
C VAL A 204 -0.22 -1.75 15.28
N ASN A 205 0.98 -1.67 14.70
CA ASN A 205 1.31 -2.38 13.47
C ASN A 205 1.53 -3.87 13.70
N GLU A 206 0.90 -4.72 12.88
CA GLU A 206 1.15 -6.17 12.75
C GLU A 206 1.29 -6.91 14.09
N THR A 207 0.30 -6.82 14.94
CA THR A 207 0.31 -7.44 16.28
C THR A 207 -1.01 -8.11 16.60
N ASP A 208 -0.95 -9.30 17.19
CA ASP A 208 -2.10 -10.04 17.70
C ASP A 208 -1.68 -11.01 18.83
N LEU A 209 -2.66 -11.62 19.46
CA LEU A 209 -2.48 -12.66 20.48
C LEU A 209 -2.66 -14.09 19.95
N TYR A 210 -3.01 -14.28 18.67
CA TYR A 210 -3.50 -15.56 18.15
C TYR A 210 -2.50 -16.30 17.27
N SER A 211 -1.75 -15.59 16.40
CA SER A 211 -1.03 -16.21 15.29
C SER A 211 0.21 -17.00 15.67
N GLY A 212 0.73 -16.82 16.88
CA GLY A 212 1.92 -17.51 17.37
C GLY A 212 3.24 -17.16 16.65
N VAL A 213 3.19 -16.48 15.53
CA VAL A 213 4.37 -16.02 14.78
C VAL A 213 4.75 -14.63 15.25
N ASN A 214 5.93 -14.50 15.85
CA ASN A 214 6.39 -13.29 16.53
C ASN A 214 5.48 -12.81 17.69
N CYS A 215 4.47 -13.59 18.04
CA CYS A 215 3.46 -13.29 19.04
C CYS A 215 3.37 -14.35 20.17
N ALA A 216 4.34 -15.25 20.25
CA ALA A 216 4.36 -16.26 21.29
C ALA A 216 4.74 -15.65 22.66
N LEU A 217 3.93 -15.97 23.67
CA LEU A 217 4.15 -15.56 25.06
C LEU A 217 5.25 -16.40 25.69
N ARG A 218 6.44 -15.84 25.90
CA ARG A 218 7.63 -16.56 26.42
C ARG A 218 8.40 -15.80 27.47
N ALA A 219 8.31 -14.47 27.50
CA ALA A 219 9.11 -13.62 28.37
C ALA A 219 8.47 -13.44 29.74
N GLU A 220 9.26 -13.66 30.81
CA GLU A 220 8.87 -13.34 32.19
C GLU A 220 9.22 -11.86 32.50
N PRO A 221 8.40 -11.17 33.31
CA PRO A 221 7.25 -11.69 34.09
C PRO A 221 5.91 -11.68 33.33
N TYR A 222 5.88 -11.40 32.04
CA TYR A 222 4.66 -11.22 31.25
C TYR A 222 3.83 -12.52 31.13
N VAL A 223 4.50 -13.66 30.98
CA VAL A 223 3.83 -14.98 30.96
C VAL A 223 3.10 -15.22 32.26
N THR A 224 3.75 -14.96 33.38
CA THR A 224 3.15 -15.08 34.75
C THR A 224 1.92 -14.13 34.83
N ARG A 225 2.04 -12.87 34.45
CA ARG A 225 0.91 -11.91 34.47
C ARG A 225 -0.27 -12.37 33.60
N PHE A 226 0.01 -12.89 32.40
CA PHE A 226 -1.03 -13.44 31.52
C PHE A 226 -1.76 -14.60 32.20
N ARG A 227 -1.03 -15.55 32.81
CA ARG A 227 -1.60 -16.73 33.52
C ARG A 227 -2.42 -16.31 34.72
N GLU A 228 -1.96 -15.38 35.54
CA GLU A 228 -2.70 -14.83 36.66
C GLU A 228 -4.01 -14.18 36.23
N GLY A 229 -3.96 -13.36 35.16
CA GLY A 229 -5.16 -12.77 34.57
C GLY A 229 -6.12 -13.81 34.01
N PHE A 230 -5.62 -14.83 33.31
CA PHE A 230 -6.42 -15.94 32.81
C PHE A 230 -7.08 -16.74 33.92
N ALA A 231 -6.36 -17.03 34.99
CA ALA A 231 -6.92 -17.72 36.17
C ALA A 231 -8.05 -16.90 36.85
N ALA A 232 -7.84 -15.58 36.98
CA ALA A 232 -8.87 -14.69 37.53
C ALA A 232 -10.12 -14.67 36.64
N TRP A 233 -9.94 -14.60 35.33
CA TRP A 233 -11.02 -14.61 34.35
C TRP A 233 -11.81 -15.94 34.36
N LEU A 234 -11.14 -17.09 34.43
CA LEU A 234 -11.79 -18.39 34.53
C LEU A 234 -12.66 -18.48 35.81
N LYS A 235 -12.14 -17.96 36.92
CA LYS A 235 -12.89 -17.91 38.19
C LYS A 235 -14.14 -17.02 38.08
N GLU A 236 -14.00 -15.84 37.48
CA GLU A 236 -15.14 -14.91 37.26
C GLU A 236 -16.20 -15.55 36.37
N LYS A 237 -15.76 -16.25 35.31
CA LYS A 237 -16.64 -16.97 34.39
C LYS A 237 -17.33 -18.20 35.03
N GLY A 238 -16.86 -18.66 36.18
CA GLY A 238 -17.34 -19.88 36.79
C GLY A 238 -17.05 -21.16 36.00
N THR A 239 -15.92 -21.15 35.27
CA THR A 239 -15.53 -22.25 34.38
C THR A 239 -14.30 -22.94 34.94
N ASP A 240 -14.35 -24.28 35.04
CA ASP A 240 -13.19 -25.08 35.40
C ASP A 240 -12.15 -25.05 34.29
N GLY A 241 -10.93 -24.70 34.64
CA GLY A 241 -9.80 -24.66 33.73
C GLY A 241 -8.48 -24.52 34.51
N ASP A 242 -7.42 -25.13 33.98
CA ASP A 242 -6.10 -25.04 34.59
C ASP A 242 -5.23 -23.99 33.87
N ALA A 243 -5.25 -22.77 34.40
CA ALA A 243 -4.44 -21.68 33.87
C ALA A 243 -2.93 -21.90 34.07
N ALA A 244 -2.52 -22.77 34.99
CA ALA A 244 -1.12 -23.01 35.28
C ALA A 244 -0.45 -23.92 34.25
N THR A 245 -1.15 -24.95 33.79
CA THR A 245 -0.61 -25.99 32.91
C THR A 245 -1.07 -25.89 31.46
N CYS A 246 -2.14 -25.14 31.19
CA CYS A 246 -2.60 -24.99 29.78
C CYS A 246 -1.54 -24.34 28.89
N ASP A 247 -1.48 -24.74 27.63
CA ASP A 247 -0.64 -24.08 26.63
C ASP A 247 -1.29 -22.77 26.17
N ILE A 248 -0.82 -21.67 26.75
CA ILE A 248 -1.32 -20.32 26.41
C ILE A 248 -0.96 -19.86 24.99
N ASN A 249 -0.07 -20.55 24.30
CA ASN A 249 0.30 -20.27 22.92
C ASN A 249 -0.53 -21.07 21.91
N GLN A 250 -1.33 -22.04 22.36
CA GLN A 250 -2.36 -22.68 21.56
C GLN A 250 -3.70 -21.95 21.69
N ASN A 251 -4.44 -21.91 20.59
CA ASN A 251 -5.75 -21.28 20.55
C ASN A 251 -6.85 -22.29 20.91
N SER A 252 -6.81 -22.85 22.14
CA SER A 252 -7.95 -23.60 22.68
C SER A 252 -9.14 -22.64 22.90
N PRO A 253 -10.39 -23.11 22.93
CA PRO A 253 -11.56 -22.23 23.02
C PRO A 253 -11.50 -21.20 24.15
N LEU A 254 -11.15 -21.62 25.37
CA LEU A 254 -11.06 -20.71 26.51
C LEU A 254 -9.89 -19.73 26.42
N VAL A 255 -8.73 -20.18 25.95
CA VAL A 255 -7.57 -19.30 25.73
C VAL A 255 -7.87 -18.28 24.65
N THR A 256 -8.53 -18.69 23.59
CA THR A 256 -8.95 -17.79 22.51
C THR A 256 -9.93 -16.74 22.99
N GLU A 257 -10.96 -17.14 23.73
CA GLU A 257 -11.96 -16.21 24.27
C GLU A 257 -11.29 -15.18 25.20
N TYR A 258 -10.37 -15.61 26.05
CA TYR A 258 -9.62 -14.69 26.90
C TYR A 258 -8.73 -13.74 26.10
N LYS A 259 -8.00 -14.23 25.09
CA LYS A 259 -7.21 -13.39 24.19
C LYS A 259 -8.07 -12.36 23.45
N MET A 260 -9.26 -12.74 22.98
CA MET A 260 -10.21 -11.81 22.36
C MET A 260 -10.66 -10.72 23.33
N GLN A 261 -10.98 -11.08 24.56
CA GLN A 261 -11.36 -10.09 25.57
C GLN A 261 -10.21 -9.10 25.86
N LEU A 262 -8.97 -9.59 25.97
CA LEU A 262 -7.80 -8.72 26.16
C LEU A 262 -7.59 -7.78 24.98
N SER A 263 -7.64 -8.30 23.74
CA SER A 263 -7.45 -7.52 22.54
C SER A 263 -8.51 -6.43 22.41
N GLN A 264 -9.78 -6.78 22.57
CA GLN A 264 -10.90 -5.84 22.50
C GLN A 264 -10.82 -4.78 23.60
N ALA A 265 -10.46 -5.17 24.82
CA ALA A 265 -10.28 -4.22 25.92
C ALA A 265 -9.15 -3.23 25.64
N TYR A 266 -8.03 -3.71 25.10
CA TYR A 266 -6.89 -2.88 24.70
C TYR A 266 -7.26 -1.88 23.62
N TYR A 267 -7.85 -2.34 22.52
CA TYR A 267 -8.22 -1.44 21.40
C TYR A 267 -9.26 -0.42 21.84
N ARG A 268 -10.27 -0.84 22.61
CA ARG A 268 -11.28 0.09 23.19
C ARG A 268 -10.63 1.14 24.10
N GLU A 269 -9.68 0.75 24.93
CA GLU A 269 -8.99 1.64 25.84
C GLU A 269 -8.11 2.66 25.09
N MET A 270 -7.36 2.20 24.09
CA MET A 270 -6.52 3.06 23.27
C MET A 270 -7.36 4.02 22.41
N HIS A 271 -8.42 3.52 21.77
CA HIS A 271 -9.36 4.35 21.01
C HIS A 271 -9.98 5.44 21.88
N LYS A 272 -10.49 5.08 23.06
CA LYS A 272 -11.05 6.04 24.04
C LYS A 272 -10.01 7.08 24.46
N HIS A 273 -8.77 6.66 24.68
CA HIS A 273 -7.68 7.56 25.02
C HIS A 273 -7.42 8.57 23.90
N LEU A 274 -7.28 8.11 22.65
CA LEU A 274 -7.08 8.97 21.49
C LEU A 274 -8.25 9.97 21.31
N ARG A 275 -9.50 9.52 21.47
CA ARG A 275 -10.66 10.42 21.45
C ARG A 275 -10.60 11.48 22.55
N SER A 276 -10.12 11.12 23.75
CA SER A 276 -9.95 12.07 24.85
C SER A 276 -8.87 13.13 24.59
N LEU A 277 -7.93 12.86 23.69
CA LEU A 277 -6.92 13.83 23.22
C LEU A 277 -7.45 14.78 22.14
N GLY A 278 -8.66 14.58 21.65
CA GLY A 278 -9.26 15.36 20.59
C GLY A 278 -9.08 14.78 19.18
N VAL A 279 -8.54 13.58 19.03
CA VAL A 279 -8.40 12.92 17.73
C VAL A 279 -9.78 12.62 17.16
N ARG A 280 -10.14 13.22 16.02
CA ARG A 280 -11.46 13.15 15.40
C ARG A 280 -11.51 12.20 14.18
N ILE A 281 -10.37 11.92 13.59
CA ILE A 281 -10.21 11.11 12.38
C ILE A 281 -10.47 9.62 12.66
N PRO A 282 -10.74 8.78 11.63
CA PRO A 282 -10.89 7.34 11.81
C PRO A 282 -9.64 6.67 12.37
N ILE A 283 -9.86 5.71 13.29
CA ILE A 283 -8.83 4.96 14.00
C ILE A 283 -9.03 3.47 13.76
N THR A 284 -7.97 2.73 13.42
CA THR A 284 -7.95 1.26 13.37
C THR A 284 -7.06 0.66 14.46
N GLY A 285 -7.30 -0.60 14.80
CA GLY A 285 -6.52 -1.31 15.81
C GLY A 285 -5.19 -1.82 15.28
N THR A 286 -5.26 -2.71 14.31
CA THR A 286 -4.10 -3.34 13.65
C THR A 286 -4.44 -3.70 12.21
N ASN A 287 -3.40 -3.94 11.41
CA ASN A 287 -3.46 -4.31 9.99
C ASN A 287 -3.07 -5.77 9.73
N TRP A 288 -2.98 -6.61 10.75
CA TRP A 288 -2.55 -7.99 10.62
C TRP A 288 -3.64 -8.86 9.96
N THR A 289 -3.27 -9.79 9.07
CA THR A 289 -4.23 -10.52 8.23
C THR A 289 -4.30 -12.03 8.51
N ARG A 290 -3.63 -12.50 9.56
CA ARG A 290 -3.41 -13.94 9.74
C ARG A 290 -4.62 -14.70 10.24
N GLU A 291 -5.36 -14.12 11.20
CA GLU A 291 -6.44 -14.80 11.89
C GLU A 291 -7.76 -14.01 11.79
N SER A 292 -8.87 -14.70 11.63
CA SER A 292 -10.20 -14.06 11.55
C SER A 292 -10.62 -13.38 12.85
N ALA A 293 -10.08 -13.81 14.00
CA ALA A 293 -10.30 -13.18 15.29
C ALA A 293 -9.85 -11.70 15.29
N ILE A 294 -8.79 -11.36 14.53
CA ILE A 294 -8.30 -9.98 14.40
C ILE A 294 -9.36 -9.08 13.77
N LEU A 295 -10.10 -9.58 12.78
CA LEU A 295 -11.20 -8.82 12.20
C LEU A 295 -12.28 -8.52 13.24
N LYS A 296 -12.64 -9.49 14.10
CA LYS A 296 -13.60 -9.26 15.18
C LYS A 296 -13.10 -8.22 16.17
N ASP A 297 -11.82 -8.26 16.55
CA ASP A 297 -11.22 -7.27 17.45
C ASP A 297 -11.31 -5.85 16.82
N ASN A 298 -10.99 -5.72 15.54
CA ASN A 298 -11.08 -4.45 14.81
C ASN A 298 -12.52 -3.99 14.54
N LEU A 299 -13.48 -4.89 14.48
CA LEU A 299 -14.89 -4.51 14.32
C LEU A 299 -15.54 -4.03 15.62
N CYS A 300 -14.98 -4.38 16.78
CA CYS A 300 -15.61 -4.10 18.07
C CYS A 300 -15.83 -2.60 18.30
N ASP A 301 -14.76 -1.82 18.33
CA ASP A 301 -14.83 -0.37 18.61
C ASP A 301 -13.96 0.48 17.66
N MET A 302 -13.40 -0.12 16.62
CA MET A 302 -12.58 0.60 15.64
C MET A 302 -13.44 1.19 14.52
N ASP A 303 -12.95 2.27 13.92
CA ASP A 303 -13.73 3.02 12.93
C ASP A 303 -13.59 2.41 11.53
N PHE A 304 -12.48 1.75 11.23
CA PHE A 304 -12.22 1.10 9.94
C PHE A 304 -11.36 -0.14 10.12
N THR A 305 -11.27 -0.97 9.08
CA THR A 305 -10.39 -2.13 9.02
C THR A 305 -9.25 -1.89 8.05
N ASP A 306 -8.10 -2.46 8.35
CA ASP A 306 -6.87 -2.31 7.57
C ASP A 306 -6.20 -3.66 7.32
N SER A 307 -5.32 -3.71 6.33
CA SER A 307 -4.65 -4.94 5.95
C SER A 307 -3.32 -4.67 5.24
N HIS A 308 -2.45 -5.69 5.24
CA HIS A 308 -1.25 -5.75 4.42
C HIS A 308 -1.34 -6.88 3.41
N TYR A 309 -0.84 -6.64 2.20
CA TYR A 309 -0.76 -7.70 1.21
C TYR A 309 0.40 -7.49 0.23
N TYR A 310 1.27 -8.49 0.17
CA TYR A 310 2.39 -8.55 -0.78
C TYR A 310 2.17 -9.72 -1.73
N VAL A 311 2.28 -9.45 -3.02
CA VAL A 311 2.17 -10.52 -4.02
C VAL A 311 3.48 -11.29 -4.07
N TYR A 312 3.39 -12.58 -3.81
CA TYR A 312 4.47 -13.56 -3.79
C TYR A 312 5.45 -13.41 -2.62
N ASP A 313 6.26 -14.45 -2.45
CA ASP A 313 7.19 -14.57 -1.34
C ASP A 313 8.53 -13.89 -1.64
N TRP A 314 9.16 -13.42 -0.59
CA TRP A 314 10.53 -12.92 -0.58
C TRP A 314 11.25 -13.47 0.65
N ARG A 315 12.58 -13.45 0.65
CA ARG A 315 13.40 -13.80 1.81
C ARG A 315 14.44 -12.73 2.08
N TRP A 316 14.66 -12.52 3.36
CA TRP A 316 15.71 -11.68 3.92
C TRP A 316 16.88 -12.57 4.27
N GLY A 317 17.88 -12.72 3.59
CA GLY A 317 19.09 -13.43 3.99
C GLY A 317 20.29 -12.68 3.42
N GLU A 318 21.40 -12.67 4.13
CA GLU A 318 22.63 -12.14 3.60
C GLU A 318 23.13 -12.97 2.41
N ASP A 319 22.88 -14.27 2.47
CA ASP A 319 23.36 -15.24 1.48
C ASP A 319 22.34 -15.61 0.39
N GLU A 320 21.05 -15.30 0.59
CA GLU A 320 19.98 -15.68 -0.35
C GLU A 320 18.92 -14.58 -0.43
N LYS A 321 19.09 -13.67 -1.37
CA LYS A 321 18.01 -12.76 -1.75
C LYS A 321 17.10 -13.44 -2.76
N PHE A 322 15.94 -13.82 -2.28
CA PHE A 322 14.95 -14.58 -3.01
C PHE A 322 13.71 -13.74 -3.27
N CYS A 323 13.16 -13.82 -4.45
CA CYS A 323 11.84 -13.30 -4.77
C CYS A 323 11.24 -14.14 -5.89
N THR A 324 10.01 -14.59 -5.70
CA THR A 324 9.31 -15.38 -6.72
C THR A 324 9.15 -14.61 -8.02
N ALA A 325 9.73 -15.13 -9.11
CA ALA A 325 9.69 -14.50 -10.43
C ALA A 325 8.43 -14.93 -11.21
N ARG A 326 7.26 -14.53 -10.75
CA ARG A 326 5.96 -14.83 -11.39
C ARG A 326 5.20 -13.55 -11.69
N SER A 327 4.41 -13.60 -12.75
CA SER A 327 3.47 -12.57 -13.16
C SER A 327 2.12 -12.75 -12.47
N ILE A 328 1.46 -11.66 -12.11
CA ILE A 328 0.06 -11.68 -11.61
C ILE A 328 -0.85 -12.24 -12.69
N SER A 329 -0.62 -11.88 -13.95
CA SER A 329 -1.44 -12.34 -15.08
C SER A 329 -1.39 -13.85 -15.31
N GLU A 330 -0.31 -14.54 -14.88
CA GLU A 330 -0.14 -16.00 -14.99
C GLU A 330 -0.80 -16.77 -13.84
N SER A 331 -1.06 -16.12 -12.72
CA SER A 331 -1.54 -16.81 -11.52
C SER A 331 -3.00 -17.26 -11.66
N PRO A 332 -3.32 -18.53 -11.44
CA PRO A 332 -4.72 -18.96 -11.37
C PRO A 332 -5.51 -18.23 -10.28
N VAL A 333 -4.85 -17.95 -9.16
CA VAL A 333 -5.39 -17.21 -8.01
C VAL A 333 -4.40 -16.12 -7.60
N THR A 334 -4.83 -14.87 -7.55
CA THR A 334 -3.95 -13.73 -7.27
C THR A 334 -3.66 -13.52 -5.80
N GLY A 335 -4.41 -14.17 -4.90
CA GLY A 335 -4.25 -14.05 -3.45
C GLY A 335 -4.88 -12.81 -2.82
N PHE A 336 -5.54 -11.95 -3.59
CA PHE A 336 -6.23 -10.75 -3.07
C PHE A 336 -7.40 -11.06 -2.12
N ALA A 337 -7.83 -12.30 -2.06
CA ALA A 337 -8.75 -12.75 -1.02
C ALA A 337 -8.19 -12.63 0.40
N LYS A 338 -6.86 -12.63 0.57
CA LYS A 338 -6.22 -12.46 1.89
C LYS A 338 -6.54 -11.10 2.51
N PRO A 339 -6.27 -9.96 1.82
CA PRO A 339 -6.70 -8.66 2.35
C PRO A 339 -8.23 -8.51 2.38
N ALA A 340 -8.96 -9.02 1.37
CA ALA A 340 -10.42 -8.95 1.34
C ALA A 340 -11.08 -9.64 2.54
N LYS A 341 -10.46 -10.68 3.11
CA LYS A 341 -10.90 -11.33 4.34
C LYS A 341 -10.98 -10.36 5.53
N MET A 342 -10.17 -9.32 5.56
CA MET A 342 -10.16 -8.32 6.62
C MET A 342 -11.18 -7.19 6.41
N ARG A 343 -11.93 -7.23 5.31
CA ARG A 343 -13.01 -6.28 5.03
C ARG A 343 -14.33 -6.74 5.66
N SER A 344 -15.09 -5.78 6.19
CA SER A 344 -16.52 -5.87 6.45
C SER A 344 -17.26 -4.86 5.57
N PHE A 345 -18.50 -5.14 5.16
CA PHE A 345 -19.32 -4.14 4.44
C PHE A 345 -19.87 -3.03 5.35
N ASP A 346 -19.69 -3.14 6.66
CA ASP A 346 -20.18 -2.16 7.63
C ASP A 346 -19.17 -1.05 7.94
N LYS A 347 -17.91 -1.21 7.51
CA LYS A 347 -16.83 -0.26 7.82
C LYS A 347 -15.96 0.00 6.62
N PRO A 348 -15.32 1.18 6.52
CA PRO A 348 -14.31 1.45 5.51
C PRO A 348 -13.16 0.46 5.60
N PHE A 349 -12.55 0.15 4.46
CA PHE A 349 -11.37 -0.70 4.37
C PHE A 349 -10.23 0.05 3.68
N PHE A 350 -9.04 -0.06 4.24
CA PHE A 350 -7.80 0.49 3.68
C PHE A 350 -6.73 -0.61 3.57
N LEU A 351 -5.91 -0.57 2.52
CA LEU A 351 -4.76 -1.47 2.37
C LEU A 351 -3.48 -0.66 2.60
N SER A 352 -3.03 -0.61 3.85
CA SER A 352 -1.96 0.31 4.25
C SER A 352 -0.56 -0.12 3.82
N GLU A 353 -0.36 -1.41 3.47
CA GLU A 353 0.87 -1.88 2.86
C GLU A 353 0.59 -2.86 1.74
N TRP A 354 1.19 -2.58 0.58
CA TRP A 354 1.19 -3.50 -0.52
C TRP A 354 2.47 -3.38 -1.34
N ASP A 355 2.90 -4.47 -1.94
CA ASP A 355 3.90 -4.45 -3.01
C ASP A 355 3.90 -5.80 -3.78
N MET A 356 4.53 -5.78 -4.93
CA MET A 356 5.11 -6.92 -5.62
C MET A 356 6.61 -6.68 -5.64
N PRO A 357 7.36 -7.25 -4.67
CA PRO A 357 8.70 -6.79 -4.35
C PRO A 357 9.72 -6.95 -5.47
N TRP A 358 10.71 -6.07 -5.51
CA TRP A 358 11.92 -6.26 -6.29
C TRP A 358 12.69 -7.51 -5.76
N PRO A 359 13.32 -8.35 -6.60
CA PRO A 359 13.59 -8.15 -8.03
C PRO A 359 12.60 -8.84 -8.99
N ASN A 360 11.35 -9.08 -8.61
CA ASN A 360 10.39 -9.69 -9.51
C ASN A 360 10.35 -8.95 -10.86
N PRO A 361 10.64 -9.62 -11.99
CA PRO A 361 10.73 -8.97 -13.29
C PRO A 361 9.38 -8.48 -13.83
N TYR A 362 8.27 -8.95 -13.26
CA TYR A 362 6.91 -8.64 -13.70
C TYR A 362 6.21 -7.62 -12.80
N ARG A 363 6.93 -7.01 -11.86
CA ARG A 363 6.37 -6.10 -10.85
C ARG A 363 5.70 -4.83 -11.41
N ALA A 364 5.90 -4.54 -12.69
CA ALA A 364 5.20 -3.45 -13.37
C ALA A 364 3.67 -3.67 -13.43
N GLU A 365 3.19 -4.91 -13.35
CA GLU A 365 1.75 -5.21 -13.28
C GLU A 365 1.10 -4.67 -12.00
N SER A 366 1.87 -4.58 -10.90
CA SER A 366 1.28 -4.37 -9.57
C SER A 366 0.56 -3.04 -9.39
N PRO A 367 1.06 -1.85 -9.76
CA PRO A 367 0.34 -0.62 -9.49
C PRO A 367 -1.04 -0.59 -10.14
N ILE A 368 -1.12 -1.02 -11.40
CA ILE A 368 -2.36 -1.07 -12.16
C ILE A 368 -3.32 -2.12 -11.60
N PHE A 369 -2.81 -3.31 -11.30
CA PHE A 369 -3.66 -4.40 -10.81
C PHE A 369 -4.21 -4.11 -9.40
N TYR A 370 -3.37 -3.60 -8.49
CA TYR A 370 -3.81 -3.20 -7.16
C TYR A 370 -4.85 -2.08 -7.21
N ALA A 371 -4.63 -1.05 -8.03
CA ALA A 371 -5.59 0.04 -8.22
C ALA A 371 -6.92 -0.46 -8.79
N ALA A 372 -6.87 -1.36 -9.76
CA ALA A 372 -8.06 -1.96 -10.36
C ALA A 372 -8.88 -2.76 -9.34
N ILE A 373 -8.20 -3.59 -8.53
CA ILE A 373 -8.86 -4.34 -7.45
C ILE A 373 -9.40 -3.39 -6.38
N ASN A 374 -8.65 -2.34 -5.99
CA ASN A 374 -9.14 -1.34 -5.04
C ASN A 374 -10.52 -0.80 -5.43
N ASN A 375 -10.66 -0.39 -6.69
CA ASN A 375 -11.91 0.20 -7.14
C ASN A 375 -13.01 -0.83 -7.38
N LEU A 376 -12.66 -1.98 -8.00
CA LEU A 376 -13.63 -3.07 -8.17
C LEU A 376 -14.22 -3.51 -6.83
N GLN A 377 -13.38 -3.57 -5.79
CA GLN A 377 -13.78 -3.91 -4.44
C GLN A 377 -14.39 -2.74 -3.66
N ASP A 378 -14.38 -1.53 -4.22
CA ASP A 378 -14.80 -0.29 -3.54
C ASP A 378 -14.06 -0.04 -2.21
N TRP A 379 -12.77 -0.38 -2.16
CA TRP A 379 -11.91 -0.04 -1.03
C TRP A 379 -11.63 1.46 -0.99
N CYS A 380 -11.30 1.97 0.18
CA CYS A 380 -11.13 3.41 0.38
C CYS A 380 -9.74 3.93 0.00
N GLY A 381 -8.80 3.05 -0.22
CA GLY A 381 -7.47 3.43 -0.67
C GLY A 381 -6.38 2.46 -0.27
N MET A 382 -5.16 2.80 -0.68
CA MET A 382 -3.98 1.98 -0.41
C MET A 382 -2.68 2.77 -0.48
N ALA A 383 -1.64 2.25 0.21
CA ALA A 383 -0.31 2.82 0.22
C ALA A 383 0.76 1.75 -0.05
N ILE A 384 1.64 1.98 -1.04
CA ILE A 384 2.73 1.04 -1.33
C ILE A 384 3.75 1.03 -0.20
N HIS A 385 4.22 -0.13 0.18
CA HIS A 385 5.35 -0.30 1.09
C HIS A 385 6.62 -0.64 0.31
N THR A 386 7.52 0.29 0.17
CA THR A 386 7.56 1.67 0.69
C THR A 386 8.20 2.61 -0.34
N TYR A 387 7.96 3.92 -0.19
CA TYR A 387 8.70 4.91 -0.97
C TYR A 387 10.20 4.76 -0.68
N ALA A 388 10.58 4.89 0.59
CA ALA A 388 11.96 4.76 1.02
C ALA A 388 12.10 4.44 2.50
N TYR A 389 13.30 3.96 2.86
CA TYR A 389 13.81 3.87 4.21
C TYR A 389 14.95 4.87 4.41
N GLY A 390 15.13 5.34 5.63
CA GLY A 390 16.28 6.13 6.03
C GLY A 390 16.39 7.52 5.41
N THR A 391 17.40 8.25 5.83
CA THR A 391 17.65 9.65 5.49
C THR A 391 18.63 9.86 4.34
N GLY A 392 19.19 8.80 3.76
CA GLY A 392 20.11 8.91 2.62
C GLY A 392 19.53 9.68 1.44
N LEU A 393 18.21 9.80 1.37
CA LEU A 393 17.47 10.59 0.38
C LEU A 393 17.71 12.11 0.48
N ASP A 394 18.13 12.62 1.64
CA ASP A 394 18.39 14.04 1.83
C ASP A 394 19.54 14.54 0.97
N ASN A 395 20.47 13.67 0.72
CA ASN A 395 21.68 14.01 0.00
C ASN A 395 21.88 13.07 -1.18
N MET A 396 21.32 13.43 -2.31
CA MET A 396 21.37 12.65 -3.54
C MET A 396 22.80 12.27 -3.97
N LYS A 397 23.80 13.07 -3.61
CA LYS A 397 25.21 12.79 -3.94
C LYS A 397 25.77 11.64 -3.12
N LEU A 398 25.22 11.39 -1.95
CA LEU A 398 25.65 10.35 -1.04
C LEU A 398 24.82 9.07 -1.12
N LEU A 399 23.76 9.07 -1.87
CA LEU A 399 22.86 7.93 -1.96
C LEU A 399 23.56 6.62 -2.31
N GLY A 400 24.56 6.69 -3.19
CA GLY A 400 25.36 5.52 -3.55
C GLY A 400 26.26 4.99 -2.45
N LYS A 401 26.54 5.77 -1.40
CA LYS A 401 27.44 5.40 -0.31
C LYS A 401 26.71 5.11 0.99
N GLU A 402 25.66 5.87 1.26
CA GLU A 402 24.94 5.86 2.53
C GLU A 402 23.46 5.59 2.34
N PHE A 403 23.12 5.08 1.17
CA PHE A 403 21.75 4.83 0.85
C PHE A 403 21.19 3.85 1.82
N SER A 404 20.25 4.35 2.53
CA SER A 404 19.40 3.53 3.20
C SER A 404 19.50 3.12 4.53
N SER A 405 18.50 2.73 4.81
CA SER A 405 18.33 1.76 5.81
C SER A 405 19.12 0.54 5.39
N ASP A 406 19.96 0.25 6.20
CA ASP A 406 20.97 -0.72 6.15
C ASP A 406 20.60 -2.08 5.62
N SER A 407 19.35 -2.48 5.75
CA SER A 407 18.91 -3.81 5.37
C SER A 407 18.37 -3.92 3.94
N ILE A 408 18.09 -2.79 3.26
CA ILE A 408 17.25 -2.85 2.07
C ILE A 408 17.85 -2.22 0.82
N GLY A 409 18.84 -1.37 0.95
CA GLY A 409 19.50 -0.78 -0.19
C GLY A 409 20.50 0.28 0.22
N LYS A 410 21.73 0.21 -0.31
CA LYS A 410 22.86 1.06 0.09
C LYS A 410 23.55 1.74 -1.07
N ILE A 411 23.06 1.51 -2.29
CA ILE A 411 23.72 1.88 -3.51
C ILE A 411 22.75 2.54 -4.48
N PRO A 412 23.24 3.32 -5.45
CA PRO A 412 22.40 4.12 -6.34
C PRO A 412 21.64 3.32 -7.41
N TYR A 413 21.63 2.02 -7.32
CA TYR A 413 20.83 1.12 -8.14
C TYR A 413 19.98 0.22 -7.23
N ARG A 414 19.07 -0.55 -7.81
CA ARG A 414 18.16 -1.37 -7.02
C ARG A 414 18.85 -2.57 -6.39
N GLU A 415 18.95 -2.59 -5.10
CA GLU A 415 19.35 -3.74 -4.29
C GLU A 415 18.30 -4.08 -3.22
N GLY A 416 17.59 -3.08 -2.74
CA GLY A 416 16.55 -3.23 -1.74
C GLY A 416 15.28 -3.85 -2.27
N ILE A 417 14.62 -4.65 -1.43
CA ILE A 417 13.38 -5.36 -1.79
C ILE A 417 12.21 -4.38 -1.92
N PHE A 418 12.01 -3.50 -0.94
CA PHE A 418 10.82 -2.66 -0.85
C PHE A 418 11.00 -1.21 -1.26
N SER A 419 12.18 -0.61 -1.17
CA SER A 419 12.36 0.79 -1.58
C SER A 419 11.97 0.99 -3.05
N THR A 420 11.01 1.87 -3.34
CA THR A 420 10.44 2.02 -4.68
C THR A 420 10.71 3.37 -5.34
N TRP A 421 11.23 4.35 -4.60
CA TRP A 421 11.39 5.74 -5.04
C TRP A 421 12.12 5.92 -6.37
N ASN A 422 13.03 5.01 -6.74
CA ASN A 422 13.75 4.99 -8.00
C ASN A 422 13.36 3.81 -8.89
N ASP A 423 12.15 3.26 -8.74
CA ASP A 423 11.67 2.13 -9.55
C ASP A 423 10.66 2.58 -10.61
N PRO A 424 11.08 2.76 -11.86
CA PRO A 424 10.16 3.14 -12.93
C PRO A 424 9.12 2.07 -13.26
N ALA A 425 9.35 0.79 -12.89
CA ALA A 425 8.32 -0.25 -13.01
C ALA A 425 7.12 0.00 -12.10
N LYS A 426 7.31 0.75 -11.00
CA LYS A 426 6.23 1.16 -10.10
C LYS A 426 5.72 2.55 -10.45
N PHE A 427 6.58 3.56 -10.32
CA PHE A 427 6.20 4.95 -10.49
C PHE A 427 5.81 5.31 -11.93
N GLY A 428 6.26 4.55 -12.92
CA GLY A 428 5.80 4.73 -14.29
C GLY A 428 4.29 4.54 -14.48
N LEU A 429 3.66 3.77 -13.61
CA LEU A 429 2.23 3.44 -13.66
C LEU A 429 1.41 4.08 -12.53
N PHE A 430 2.06 4.82 -11.62
CA PHE A 430 1.37 5.49 -10.52
C PHE A 430 0.37 6.55 -11.02
N TYR A 431 0.64 7.20 -12.13
CA TYR A 431 -0.29 8.15 -12.77
C TYR A 431 -1.65 7.51 -13.05
N HIS A 432 -1.63 6.40 -13.77
CA HIS A 432 -2.84 5.66 -14.15
C HIS A 432 -3.54 5.07 -12.92
N ALA A 433 -2.75 4.53 -11.98
CA ALA A 433 -3.27 3.99 -10.72
C ALA A 433 -3.94 5.07 -9.86
N ALA A 434 -3.35 6.27 -9.78
CA ALA A 434 -3.95 7.41 -9.09
C ALA A 434 -5.28 7.84 -9.71
N LEU A 435 -5.37 7.87 -11.03
CA LEU A 435 -6.61 8.19 -11.75
C LEU A 435 -7.68 7.11 -11.51
N ILE A 436 -7.30 5.84 -11.54
CA ILE A 436 -8.21 4.75 -11.20
C ILE A 436 -8.78 4.96 -9.79
N VAL A 437 -7.92 5.14 -8.77
CA VAL A 437 -8.36 5.16 -7.38
C VAL A 437 -9.05 6.47 -7.00
N ARG A 438 -8.44 7.62 -7.32
CA ARG A 438 -8.91 8.93 -6.86
C ARG A 438 -10.06 9.47 -7.69
N ARG A 439 -9.97 9.33 -9.03
CA ARG A 439 -11.00 9.79 -9.96
C ARG A 439 -12.11 8.75 -10.17
N GLY A 440 -11.87 7.49 -9.79
CA GLY A 440 -12.86 6.43 -9.94
C GLY A 440 -13.01 5.95 -11.38
N ASP A 441 -11.90 5.80 -12.13
CA ASP A 441 -11.96 5.40 -13.53
C ASP A 441 -12.49 3.98 -13.74
N ILE A 442 -12.39 3.11 -12.75
CA ILE A 442 -12.98 1.77 -12.72
C ILE A 442 -14.17 1.77 -11.79
N ALA A 443 -15.30 1.26 -12.25
CA ALA A 443 -16.51 1.16 -11.44
C ALA A 443 -16.41 0.06 -10.37
N PRO A 444 -16.98 0.27 -9.18
CA PRO A 444 -17.15 -0.80 -8.20
C PRO A 444 -17.97 -1.94 -8.77
N ALA A 445 -17.62 -3.19 -8.37
CA ALA A 445 -18.43 -4.35 -8.75
C ALA A 445 -19.87 -4.19 -8.24
N LYS A 446 -20.81 -4.70 -9.03
CA LYS A 446 -22.25 -4.52 -8.82
C LYS A 446 -22.77 -5.40 -7.69
N THR A 447 -22.23 -6.61 -7.58
CA THR A 447 -22.70 -7.64 -6.66
C THR A 447 -21.82 -7.70 -5.42
N LYS A 448 -22.42 -7.64 -4.23
CA LYS A 448 -21.77 -7.77 -2.93
C LYS A 448 -21.97 -9.16 -2.36
N ILE A 449 -20.88 -9.87 -2.07
CA ILE A 449 -20.89 -11.24 -1.51
C ILE A 449 -20.18 -11.23 -0.15
N ALA A 450 -20.92 -11.54 0.90
CA ALA A 450 -20.38 -11.74 2.23
C ALA A 450 -20.05 -13.22 2.45
N CYS A 451 -18.83 -13.52 2.88
CA CYS A 451 -18.40 -14.86 3.21
C CYS A 451 -18.43 -15.05 4.72
N ASN A 452 -19.25 -16.02 5.18
CA ASN A 452 -19.33 -16.36 6.59
C ASN A 452 -18.06 -17.10 7.01
N ILE A 453 -17.35 -16.59 8.01
CA ILE A 453 -16.13 -17.18 8.54
C ILE A 453 -16.24 -17.36 10.05
N THR A 454 -15.58 -18.40 10.60
CA THR A 454 -15.49 -18.59 12.03
C THR A 454 -14.43 -17.67 12.65
N ALA A 455 -14.49 -17.44 13.96
CA ALA A 455 -13.60 -16.53 14.67
C ALA A 455 -12.10 -16.87 14.51
N LEU A 456 -11.76 -18.14 14.29
CA LEU A 456 -10.37 -18.63 14.20
C LEU A 456 -10.10 -19.33 12.87
N ASP A 457 -10.95 -19.14 11.89
CA ASP A 457 -10.69 -19.72 10.58
C ASP A 457 -9.43 -19.10 9.97
N LYS A 458 -8.46 -19.94 9.65
CA LYS A 458 -7.19 -19.58 9.03
C LYS A 458 -7.25 -19.66 7.51
N THR A 459 -8.27 -20.33 6.98
CA THR A 459 -8.40 -20.51 5.56
C THR A 459 -9.02 -19.29 4.92
N VAL A 460 -8.57 -18.97 3.71
CA VAL A 460 -9.27 -18.00 2.88
C VAL A 460 -10.40 -18.71 2.19
N HIS A 461 -11.62 -18.21 2.39
CA HIS A 461 -12.82 -18.79 1.81
C HIS A 461 -12.69 -18.92 0.27
N GLY A 462 -13.05 -20.09 -0.29
CA GLY A 462 -12.96 -20.35 -1.73
C GLY A 462 -13.74 -19.33 -2.57
N ALA A 463 -14.91 -18.89 -2.10
CA ALA A 463 -15.70 -17.84 -2.73
C ALA A 463 -14.96 -16.50 -2.83
N MET A 464 -14.16 -16.13 -1.83
CA MET A 464 -13.32 -14.93 -1.89
C MET A 464 -12.21 -15.06 -2.90
N GLN A 465 -11.56 -16.24 -2.98
CA GLN A 465 -10.43 -16.45 -3.90
C GLN A 465 -10.80 -16.25 -5.35
N LEU A 466 -12.00 -16.67 -5.72
CA LEU A 466 -12.50 -16.54 -7.10
C LEU A 466 -13.30 -15.25 -7.28
N GLY A 467 -14.04 -14.83 -6.24
CA GLY A 467 -14.93 -13.68 -6.29
C GLY A 467 -14.24 -12.33 -6.29
N VAL A 468 -13.02 -12.23 -5.71
CA VAL A 468 -12.34 -10.93 -5.52
C VAL A 468 -12.00 -10.18 -6.82
N GLU A 469 -11.91 -10.87 -7.94
CA GLU A 469 -11.70 -10.25 -9.26
C GLU A 469 -13.01 -10.06 -10.04
N CYS A 470 -14.15 -10.55 -9.52
CA CYS A 470 -15.43 -10.51 -10.20
C CYS A 470 -16.45 -9.61 -9.50
N ASN A 471 -16.51 -9.70 -8.18
CA ASN A 471 -17.53 -9.09 -7.34
C ASN A 471 -16.90 -8.38 -6.15
N GLN A 472 -17.66 -7.55 -5.42
CA GLN A 472 -17.22 -7.11 -4.10
C GLN A 472 -17.33 -8.28 -3.13
N VAL A 473 -16.29 -8.52 -2.34
CA VAL A 473 -16.27 -9.57 -1.31
C VAL A 473 -15.86 -9.02 0.05
N ALA A 474 -16.47 -9.55 1.09
CA ALA A 474 -16.15 -9.21 2.49
C ALA A 474 -16.40 -10.41 3.40
N SER A 475 -15.86 -10.36 4.61
CA SER A 475 -16.19 -11.34 5.66
C SER A 475 -17.41 -10.90 6.44
N CYS A 476 -18.17 -11.88 6.93
CA CYS A 476 -19.16 -11.72 7.99
C CYS A 476 -19.03 -12.86 9.00
N PHE A 477 -19.71 -12.71 10.14
CA PHE A 477 -19.76 -13.69 11.20
C PHE A 477 -21.22 -14.00 11.54
N ASP A 478 -21.50 -15.18 12.12
CA ASP A 478 -22.83 -15.58 12.56
C ASP A 478 -23.48 -14.49 13.44
N GLY A 479 -24.77 -14.21 13.15
CA GLY A 479 -25.54 -13.22 13.88
C GLY A 479 -25.34 -11.77 13.41
N ILE A 480 -24.48 -11.51 12.42
CA ILE A 480 -24.31 -10.21 11.76
C ILE A 480 -24.99 -10.28 10.39
N ALA A 481 -25.93 -9.38 10.14
CA ALA A 481 -26.55 -9.24 8.82
C ALA A 481 -25.78 -8.17 8.02
N PRO A 482 -24.86 -8.55 7.13
CA PRO A 482 -24.09 -7.59 6.34
C PRO A 482 -24.96 -6.96 5.25
N ASP A 483 -24.58 -5.75 4.80
CA ASP A 483 -25.11 -5.13 3.59
C ASP A 483 -24.56 -5.85 2.35
N ALA A 484 -25.13 -7.02 2.04
CA ALA A 484 -24.67 -7.87 0.93
C ALA A 484 -25.88 -8.48 0.18
N ASP A 485 -25.71 -8.65 -1.13
CA ASP A 485 -26.72 -9.28 -2.00
C ASP A 485 -26.78 -10.79 -1.74
N ARG A 486 -25.67 -11.37 -1.31
CA ARG A 486 -25.55 -12.79 -1.04
C ARG A 486 -24.62 -13.07 0.14
N ILE A 487 -25.02 -14.03 0.98
CA ILE A 487 -24.15 -14.62 2.01
C ILE A 487 -23.80 -16.03 1.57
N VAL A 488 -22.53 -16.42 1.63
CA VAL A 488 -22.05 -17.76 1.34
C VAL A 488 -21.34 -18.36 2.55
N ASP A 489 -21.63 -19.62 2.82
CA ASP A 489 -20.96 -20.40 3.85
C ASP A 489 -19.68 -21.03 3.31
N GLU A 490 -18.75 -21.45 4.21
CA GLU A 490 -17.45 -22.00 3.85
C GLU A 490 -17.50 -23.20 2.89
N ALA A 491 -18.56 -24.01 2.95
CA ALA A 491 -18.71 -25.21 2.15
C ALA A 491 -19.13 -24.95 0.69
N GLU A 492 -19.52 -23.73 0.34
CA GLU A 492 -19.93 -23.41 -1.03
C GLU A 492 -18.74 -23.14 -1.92
N GLU A 493 -18.57 -23.93 -2.98
CA GLU A 493 -17.63 -23.63 -4.05
C GLU A 493 -18.20 -22.48 -4.92
N TYR A 494 -17.51 -21.36 -4.93
CA TYR A 494 -17.83 -20.24 -5.80
C TYR A 494 -17.17 -20.47 -7.17
N LEU A 495 -17.95 -20.98 -8.11
CA LEU A 495 -17.49 -21.30 -9.46
C LEU A 495 -17.69 -20.10 -10.39
N HIS A 496 -16.74 -19.20 -10.47
CA HIS A 496 -16.58 -18.25 -11.57
C HIS A 496 -15.23 -18.42 -12.26
N SER A 497 -14.96 -19.60 -12.77
CA SER A 497 -13.94 -19.76 -13.80
C SER A 497 -14.67 -20.07 -15.11
N GLY A 498 -15.03 -19.04 -15.87
CA GLY A 498 -15.36 -19.23 -17.27
C GLY A 498 -14.16 -19.89 -17.96
N ALA A 499 -14.41 -20.82 -18.89
CA ALA A 499 -13.37 -21.50 -19.64
C ALA A 499 -12.41 -20.53 -20.34
N ASP A 500 -12.81 -19.28 -20.53
CA ASP A 500 -12.13 -18.25 -21.32
C ASP A 500 -11.51 -17.10 -20.51
N GLY A 501 -11.48 -17.17 -19.18
CA GLY A 501 -10.87 -16.16 -18.31
C GLY A 501 -11.77 -15.67 -17.18
N ILE A 502 -11.24 -14.78 -16.37
CA ILE A 502 -11.89 -14.14 -15.21
C ILE A 502 -12.36 -12.78 -15.67
N VAL A 503 -13.65 -12.46 -15.49
CA VAL A 503 -14.27 -11.19 -15.89
C VAL A 503 -14.99 -10.58 -14.70
N SER A 504 -14.78 -9.29 -14.43
CA SER A 504 -15.57 -8.58 -13.42
C SER A 504 -17.03 -8.45 -13.85
N ASP A 505 -17.95 -8.35 -12.90
CA ASP A 505 -19.40 -8.16 -13.19
C ASP A 505 -19.71 -6.78 -13.81
N THR A 506 -18.76 -5.86 -13.80
CA THR A 506 -18.79 -4.60 -14.56
C THR A 506 -18.39 -4.78 -16.01
N GLY A 507 -17.66 -5.85 -16.35
CA GLY A 507 -17.07 -6.07 -17.67
C GLY A 507 -15.81 -5.26 -17.94
N GLU A 508 -15.34 -4.44 -16.99
CA GLU A 508 -14.18 -3.57 -17.17
C GLU A 508 -12.84 -4.28 -16.94
N LEU A 509 -12.83 -5.35 -16.15
CA LEU A 509 -11.63 -6.14 -15.87
C LEU A 509 -11.74 -7.52 -16.48
N TYR A 510 -10.68 -7.91 -17.18
CA TYR A 510 -10.50 -9.24 -17.74
C TYR A 510 -9.11 -9.77 -17.46
N ARG A 511 -8.98 -11.00 -17.00
CA ARG A 511 -7.68 -11.68 -16.86
C ARG A 511 -7.76 -13.13 -17.31
N ASN A 512 -6.79 -13.57 -18.10
CA ASN A 512 -6.69 -14.93 -18.58
C ASN A 512 -5.38 -15.60 -18.11
N PRO A 513 -5.39 -16.35 -17.03
CA PRO A 513 -4.19 -17.00 -16.49
C PRO A 513 -3.54 -17.98 -17.47
N LYS A 514 -4.35 -18.70 -18.27
CA LYS A 514 -3.85 -19.68 -19.25
C LYS A 514 -3.13 -18.98 -20.41
N LYS A 515 -3.56 -17.77 -20.76
CA LYS A 515 -2.95 -16.95 -21.82
C LYS A 515 -1.99 -15.91 -21.26
N SER A 516 -1.87 -15.79 -19.93
CA SER A 516 -0.91 -14.94 -19.22
C SER A 516 -1.03 -13.46 -19.53
N TYR A 517 -2.24 -12.94 -19.65
CA TYR A 517 -2.48 -11.49 -19.81
C TYR A 517 -3.78 -11.04 -19.16
N GLY A 518 -3.87 -9.74 -18.94
CA GLY A 518 -5.08 -9.09 -18.49
C GLY A 518 -5.35 -7.77 -19.20
N ILE A 519 -6.58 -7.32 -19.10
CA ILE A 519 -7.10 -6.10 -19.73
C ILE A 519 -7.92 -5.31 -18.70
N ILE A 520 -7.72 -4.01 -18.70
CA ILE A 520 -8.61 -3.02 -18.09
C ILE A 520 -9.23 -2.22 -19.23
N ASN A 521 -10.56 -2.15 -19.25
CA ASN A 521 -11.31 -1.46 -20.28
C ASN A 521 -12.39 -0.57 -19.66
N SER A 522 -11.97 0.55 -19.08
CA SER A 522 -12.89 1.58 -18.57
C SER A 522 -12.94 2.78 -19.53
N PRO A 523 -13.93 3.68 -19.43
CA PRO A 523 -14.05 4.79 -20.36
C PRO A 523 -12.82 5.71 -20.44
N ARG A 524 -12.19 5.99 -19.28
CA ARG A 524 -11.10 6.97 -19.15
C ARG A 524 -9.72 6.36 -18.94
N THR A 525 -9.62 5.07 -18.59
CA THR A 525 -8.35 4.35 -18.44
C THR A 525 -8.44 2.96 -19.05
N LYS A 526 -7.47 2.64 -19.92
CA LYS A 526 -7.35 1.34 -20.55
C LYS A 526 -5.95 0.80 -20.38
N CYS A 527 -5.82 -0.51 -20.17
CA CYS A 527 -4.54 -1.14 -19.98
C CYS A 527 -4.53 -2.59 -20.46
N ALA A 528 -3.48 -2.98 -21.18
CA ALA A 528 -3.12 -4.38 -21.39
C ALA A 528 -1.84 -4.68 -20.61
N TYR A 529 -1.81 -5.78 -19.86
CA TYR A 529 -0.67 -6.17 -19.04
C TYR A 529 -0.42 -7.68 -19.07
N GLY A 530 0.84 -8.07 -18.89
CA GLY A 530 1.26 -9.46 -18.85
C GLY A 530 2.17 -9.87 -20.00
N ARG A 531 2.08 -11.15 -20.41
CA ARG A 531 2.80 -11.67 -21.55
C ARG A 531 2.07 -11.35 -22.83
N LEU A 532 2.34 -10.19 -23.40
CA LEU A 532 1.61 -9.66 -24.52
C LEU A 532 2.18 -10.04 -25.89
N GLY A 533 3.48 -10.39 -25.95
CA GLY A 533 4.15 -10.78 -27.17
C GLY A 533 3.48 -11.97 -27.87
N GLY A 534 3.25 -11.85 -29.18
CA GLY A 534 2.65 -12.90 -30.01
C GLY A 534 1.15 -13.14 -29.79
N LYS A 535 0.46 -12.26 -29.02
CA LYS A 535 -1.01 -12.36 -28.81
C LYS A 535 -1.83 -11.76 -29.97
N GLY A 536 -1.19 -11.09 -30.90
CA GLY A 536 -1.89 -10.30 -31.93
C GLY A 536 -2.43 -9.00 -31.34
N VAL A 537 -3.49 -8.48 -31.95
CA VAL A 537 -4.16 -7.25 -31.49
C VAL A 537 -5.02 -7.58 -30.27
N LEU A 538 -4.84 -6.83 -29.21
CA LEU A 538 -5.65 -6.88 -28.00
C LEU A 538 -6.59 -5.67 -27.99
N GLU A 539 -7.89 -5.94 -28.00
CA GLU A 539 -8.94 -4.92 -28.04
C GLU A 539 -9.34 -4.50 -26.64
N MET A 540 -9.41 -3.19 -26.41
CA MET A 540 -9.83 -2.55 -25.17
C MET A 540 -10.89 -1.47 -25.45
N GLY A 541 -11.91 -1.82 -26.23
CA GLY A 541 -12.92 -0.87 -26.66
C GLY A 541 -12.36 0.16 -27.66
N THR A 542 -12.25 1.43 -27.24
CA THR A 542 -11.71 2.52 -28.08
C THR A 542 -10.20 2.47 -28.28
N VAL A 543 -9.48 1.60 -27.61
CA VAL A 543 -8.02 1.42 -27.77
C VAL A 543 -7.72 -0.02 -28.13
N SER A 544 -6.82 -0.25 -29.08
CA SER A 544 -6.23 -1.55 -29.32
C SER A 544 -4.71 -1.47 -29.32
N VAL A 545 -4.07 -2.56 -28.89
CA VAL A 545 -2.61 -2.64 -28.83
C VAL A 545 -2.10 -3.95 -29.40
N GLN A 546 -1.00 -3.88 -30.14
CA GLN A 546 -0.24 -5.07 -30.57
C GLN A 546 1.21 -4.92 -30.10
N VAL A 547 1.65 -5.75 -29.17
CA VAL A 547 2.95 -5.66 -28.52
C VAL A 547 3.92 -6.71 -29.06
N GLU A 548 5.15 -6.29 -29.37
CA GLU A 548 6.22 -7.19 -29.82
C GLU A 548 7.00 -7.83 -28.66
N ASN A 549 7.13 -7.13 -27.54
CA ASN A 549 7.86 -7.62 -26.36
C ASN A 549 7.11 -8.74 -25.65
N ASP A 550 7.84 -9.74 -25.14
CA ASP A 550 7.25 -10.85 -24.38
C ASP A 550 6.38 -10.36 -23.22
N PHE A 551 6.91 -9.45 -22.41
CA PHE A 551 6.22 -8.86 -21.26
C PHE A 551 6.12 -7.35 -21.40
N ALA A 552 4.94 -6.82 -21.15
CA ALA A 552 4.71 -5.37 -21.09
C ALA A 552 3.46 -5.04 -20.27
N VAL A 553 3.43 -3.79 -19.80
CA VAL A 553 2.23 -3.10 -19.33
C VAL A 553 2.09 -1.84 -20.19
N VAL A 554 0.98 -1.75 -20.92
CA VAL A 554 0.67 -0.61 -21.79
C VAL A 554 -0.64 -0.01 -21.31
N ALA A 555 -0.56 1.17 -20.70
CA ALA A 555 -1.71 1.88 -20.14
C ALA A 555 -1.92 3.22 -20.82
N VAL A 556 -3.17 3.56 -21.09
CA VAL A 556 -3.61 4.85 -21.63
C VAL A 556 -4.67 5.43 -20.69
N SER A 557 -4.49 6.67 -20.26
CA SER A 557 -5.51 7.39 -19.48
C SER A 557 -5.76 8.78 -20.06
N SER A 558 -7.01 9.18 -20.09
CA SER A 558 -7.38 10.58 -20.33
C SER A 558 -6.88 11.45 -19.17
N LEU A 559 -6.26 12.57 -19.49
CA LEU A 559 -5.85 13.61 -18.53
C LEU A 559 -6.88 14.75 -18.46
N SER A 560 -8.12 14.47 -18.83
CA SER A 560 -9.28 15.35 -18.71
C SER A 560 -10.48 14.54 -18.18
N ASP A 561 -11.64 15.17 -18.06
CA ASP A 561 -12.89 14.47 -17.67
C ASP A 561 -13.52 13.68 -18.82
N SER A 562 -13.04 13.89 -20.05
CA SER A 562 -13.54 13.19 -21.23
C SER A 562 -13.09 11.73 -21.30
N GLU A 563 -13.87 10.89 -21.94
CA GLU A 563 -13.46 9.53 -22.30
C GLU A 563 -12.30 9.54 -23.30
N ILE A 564 -11.55 8.46 -23.40
CA ILE A 564 -10.34 8.38 -24.25
C ILE A 564 -10.63 8.76 -25.69
N GLY A 565 -11.77 8.31 -26.27
CA GLY A 565 -12.12 8.63 -27.67
C GLY A 565 -12.38 10.11 -27.97
N GLU A 566 -12.70 10.89 -26.93
CA GLU A 566 -13.03 12.32 -27.01
C GLU A 566 -11.94 13.22 -26.40
N SER A 567 -10.98 12.63 -25.71
CA SER A 567 -9.96 13.37 -24.95
C SER A 567 -8.97 14.08 -25.87
N ASP A 568 -8.65 15.30 -25.50
CA ASP A 568 -7.63 16.15 -26.13
C ASP A 568 -6.26 16.06 -25.45
N ASN A 569 -6.18 15.35 -24.35
CA ASN A 569 -4.96 15.19 -23.56
C ASN A 569 -4.94 13.83 -22.89
N MET A 570 -3.99 12.98 -23.26
CA MET A 570 -3.88 11.62 -22.74
C MET A 570 -2.42 11.30 -22.39
N LEU A 571 -2.24 10.45 -21.40
CA LEU A 571 -0.95 9.83 -21.07
C LEU A 571 -0.98 8.36 -21.49
N LEU A 572 0.02 7.96 -22.28
CA LEU A 572 0.35 6.56 -22.51
C LEU A 572 1.65 6.23 -21.79
N THR A 573 1.63 5.14 -21.01
CA THR A 573 2.84 4.54 -20.42
C THR A 573 3.01 3.13 -20.97
N ALA A 574 4.21 2.84 -21.50
CA ALA A 574 4.58 1.53 -21.99
C ALA A 574 5.85 1.06 -21.27
N VAL A 575 5.72 0.18 -20.28
CA VAL A 575 6.82 -0.29 -19.44
C VAL A 575 6.89 -1.81 -19.42
N GLY A 576 8.10 -2.34 -19.50
CA GLY A 576 8.39 -3.76 -19.39
C GLY A 576 9.20 -4.09 -18.14
N ARG A 577 10.17 -4.98 -18.31
CA ARG A 577 11.10 -5.33 -17.23
C ARG A 577 12.06 -4.18 -16.95
N VAL A 578 12.23 -3.88 -15.67
CA VAL A 578 13.20 -2.89 -15.19
C VAL A 578 14.19 -3.60 -14.27
N ARG A 579 15.49 -3.41 -14.51
CA ARG A 579 16.57 -4.08 -13.77
C ARG A 579 17.84 -3.26 -13.76
N ASN A 580 18.75 -3.62 -12.87
CA ASN A 580 20.13 -3.10 -12.93
C ASN A 580 20.85 -3.68 -14.16
N THR A 581 21.79 -2.94 -14.72
CA THR A 581 22.69 -3.46 -15.75
C THR A 581 23.47 -4.65 -15.19
N GLY A 582 23.52 -5.78 -15.90
CA GLY A 582 24.17 -6.99 -15.44
C GLY A 582 23.46 -7.75 -14.29
N PHE A 583 22.22 -7.40 -13.98
CA PHE A 583 21.41 -8.21 -13.06
C PHE A 583 21.23 -9.64 -13.60
N ALA A 584 21.44 -10.61 -12.73
CA ALA A 584 21.25 -12.02 -13.06
C ALA A 584 20.52 -12.77 -11.94
N ALA A 585 19.64 -13.71 -12.33
CA ALA A 585 18.94 -14.59 -11.42
C ALA A 585 18.92 -16.01 -11.98
N GLU A 586 18.94 -17.01 -11.11
CA GLU A 586 18.72 -18.42 -11.41
C GLU A 586 17.43 -18.86 -10.71
N GLY A 587 16.36 -19.03 -11.50
CA GLY A 587 15.02 -19.23 -10.95
C GLY A 587 14.62 -18.02 -10.08
N ASP A 588 14.26 -18.30 -8.84
CA ASP A 588 13.85 -17.28 -7.88
C ASP A 588 15.03 -16.68 -7.06
N LYS A 589 16.26 -17.13 -7.30
CA LYS A 589 17.47 -16.69 -6.56
C LYS A 589 18.23 -15.63 -7.33
N THR A 590 18.55 -14.50 -6.69
CA THR A 590 19.44 -13.49 -7.25
C THR A 590 20.90 -13.93 -7.15
N VAL A 591 21.56 -14.08 -8.29
CA VAL A 591 23.00 -14.41 -8.39
C VAL A 591 23.88 -13.17 -8.53
N SER A 592 23.36 -12.11 -9.13
CA SER A 592 24.04 -10.81 -9.25
C SER A 592 23.02 -9.69 -9.20
N PHE A 593 23.28 -8.68 -8.35
CA PHE A 593 22.50 -7.44 -8.34
C PHE A 593 22.83 -6.52 -9.51
N GLY A 594 23.93 -6.77 -10.23
CA GLY A 594 24.38 -5.92 -11.30
C GLY A 594 24.98 -4.59 -10.80
N HIS A 595 24.85 -3.57 -11.61
CA HIS A 595 25.40 -2.24 -11.36
C HIS A 595 24.58 -1.15 -12.07
N GLU A 596 24.94 0.12 -11.90
CA GLU A 596 24.40 1.25 -12.66
C GLU A 596 24.67 1.13 -14.17
N PRO A 597 23.80 1.70 -15.01
CA PRO A 597 22.53 2.31 -14.68
C PRO A 597 21.41 1.28 -14.49
N ILE A 598 20.32 1.69 -13.83
CA ILE A 598 19.03 1.01 -13.94
C ILE A 598 18.57 1.11 -15.38
N VAL A 599 18.09 0.02 -15.97
CA VAL A 599 17.62 -0.02 -17.34
C VAL A 599 16.18 -0.54 -17.42
N ALA A 600 15.37 0.12 -18.23
CA ALA A 600 14.02 -0.32 -18.57
C ALA A 600 14.00 -0.89 -20.00
N GLU A 601 13.24 -1.95 -20.24
CA GLU A 601 12.99 -2.45 -21.59
C GLU A 601 12.16 -1.43 -22.37
N VAL A 602 12.58 -1.14 -23.60
CA VAL A 602 11.80 -0.32 -24.53
C VAL A 602 10.70 -1.18 -25.12
N ILE A 603 9.47 -0.75 -24.97
CA ILE A 603 8.31 -1.48 -25.49
C ILE A 603 8.02 -1.03 -26.91
N CYS A 604 8.10 -1.99 -27.82
CA CYS A 604 7.69 -1.83 -29.21
C CYS A 604 6.24 -2.32 -29.36
N ALA A 605 5.36 -1.39 -29.63
CA ALA A 605 3.94 -1.69 -29.79
C ALA A 605 3.29 -0.78 -30.84
N GLU A 606 2.32 -1.31 -31.53
CA GLU A 606 1.38 -0.53 -32.35
C GLU A 606 0.16 -0.23 -31.51
N ILE A 607 -0.20 1.03 -31.44
CA ILE A 607 -1.33 1.54 -30.68
C ILE A 607 -2.32 2.16 -31.65
N THR A 608 -3.59 1.81 -31.52
CA THR A 608 -4.67 2.43 -32.27
C THR A 608 -5.72 2.96 -31.31
N ILE A 609 -6.11 4.22 -31.48
CA ILE A 609 -7.14 4.91 -30.68
C ILE A 609 -8.28 5.29 -31.62
N GLN A 610 -9.50 4.84 -31.32
CA GLN A 610 -10.71 5.29 -32.02
C GLN A 610 -11.06 6.71 -31.53
N THR A 611 -11.03 7.67 -32.43
CA THR A 611 -11.30 9.08 -32.13
C THR A 611 -11.64 9.83 -33.41
N GLU A 612 -12.53 10.81 -33.30
CA GLU A 612 -12.82 11.75 -34.39
C GLU A 612 -11.86 12.95 -34.42
N ARG A 613 -10.96 13.05 -33.44
CA ARG A 613 -9.99 14.15 -33.34
C ARG A 613 -8.79 13.90 -34.23
N GLN A 614 -8.65 14.74 -35.27
CA GLN A 614 -7.54 14.67 -36.21
C GLN A 614 -6.35 15.57 -35.85
N ASP A 615 -6.49 16.33 -34.75
CA ASP A 615 -5.53 17.29 -34.22
C ASP A 615 -4.59 16.70 -33.16
N LEU A 616 -4.64 15.40 -32.94
CA LEU A 616 -3.83 14.75 -31.90
C LEU A 616 -2.41 14.44 -32.41
N CYS A 617 -1.42 14.89 -31.64
CA CYS A 617 0.00 14.59 -31.83
C CYS A 617 0.51 13.72 -30.66
N VAL A 618 1.54 12.90 -30.93
CA VAL A 618 2.10 11.95 -29.94
C VAL A 618 3.54 12.30 -29.65
N HIS A 619 3.82 12.79 -28.46
CA HIS A 619 5.14 13.24 -28.00
C HIS A 619 5.80 12.18 -27.12
N ALA A 620 6.99 11.73 -27.49
CA ALA A 620 7.79 10.81 -26.70
C ALA A 620 8.53 11.58 -25.60
N ILE A 621 8.35 11.17 -24.35
CA ILE A 621 8.93 11.82 -23.17
C ILE A 621 9.96 10.88 -22.55
N ASN A 622 11.16 11.38 -22.29
CA ASN A 622 12.21 10.61 -21.65
C ASN A 622 12.02 10.49 -20.12
N ALA A 623 12.88 9.74 -19.46
CA ALA A 623 12.82 9.52 -18.02
C ALA A 623 13.10 10.77 -17.17
N GLU A 624 13.56 11.85 -17.77
CA GLU A 624 13.79 13.15 -17.13
C GLU A 624 12.62 14.13 -17.33
N GLY A 625 11.58 13.72 -18.08
CA GLY A 625 10.43 14.55 -18.39
C GLY A 625 10.63 15.49 -19.59
N LEU A 626 11.66 15.24 -20.41
CA LEU A 626 11.92 16.03 -21.62
C LEU A 626 11.33 15.35 -22.83
N GLU A 627 10.73 16.11 -23.71
CA GLU A 627 10.34 15.64 -25.03
C GLU A 627 11.59 15.29 -25.84
N VAL A 628 11.60 14.09 -26.40
CA VAL A 628 12.68 13.61 -27.28
C VAL A 628 12.27 13.54 -28.74
N GLY A 629 11.01 13.75 -29.04
CA GLY A 629 10.48 13.88 -30.37
C GLY A 629 9.01 13.50 -30.51
N MET A 630 8.44 13.80 -31.62
CA MET A 630 7.08 13.49 -32.00
C MET A 630 7.05 12.22 -32.86
N LEU A 631 6.11 11.33 -32.62
CA LEU A 631 5.93 10.10 -33.40
C LEU A 631 5.19 10.37 -34.69
N ASP A 632 5.56 9.61 -35.71
CA ASP A 632 4.73 9.55 -36.95
C ASP A 632 3.38 8.91 -36.57
N THR A 633 2.31 9.62 -36.90
CA THR A 633 0.93 9.21 -36.71
C THR A 633 0.23 8.97 -38.04
N HIS A 634 -0.65 7.99 -38.05
CA HIS A 634 -1.54 7.72 -39.18
C HIS A 634 -2.98 7.81 -38.70
N TRP A 635 -3.72 8.73 -39.34
CA TRP A 635 -5.14 8.91 -39.07
C TRP A 635 -5.97 8.44 -40.29
N ALA A 636 -6.83 7.46 -40.08
CA ALA A 636 -7.73 6.94 -41.12
C ALA A 636 -8.98 6.33 -40.45
N ASP A 637 -10.14 6.54 -41.05
CA ASP A 637 -11.42 5.94 -40.69
C ASP A 637 -11.78 6.11 -39.21
N GLY A 638 -11.57 7.30 -38.62
CA GLY A 638 -11.85 7.58 -37.22
C GLY A 638 -10.85 6.91 -36.26
N ARG A 639 -9.63 6.63 -36.71
CA ARG A 639 -8.59 5.95 -35.92
C ARG A 639 -7.24 6.64 -36.07
N LEU A 640 -6.65 6.94 -34.91
CA LEU A 640 -5.26 7.38 -34.79
C LEU A 640 -4.38 6.16 -34.53
N THR A 641 -3.41 5.87 -35.38
CA THR A 641 -2.45 4.76 -35.20
C THR A 641 -1.03 5.28 -35.18
N PHE A 642 -0.22 4.75 -34.23
CA PHE A 642 1.20 5.07 -34.09
C PHE A 642 1.98 3.91 -33.46
N ARG A 643 3.33 4.00 -33.52
CA ARG A 643 4.19 2.94 -32.96
C ARG A 643 5.14 3.49 -31.91
N THR A 644 5.13 2.84 -30.72
CA THR A 644 6.09 3.12 -29.65
C THR A 644 7.41 2.35 -29.87
N GLY A 645 8.52 2.86 -29.31
CA GLY A 645 9.81 2.16 -29.29
C GLY A 645 10.52 1.99 -30.63
N ALA A 646 9.94 2.45 -31.74
CA ALA A 646 10.52 2.33 -33.07
C ALA A 646 11.65 3.35 -33.29
N HIS A 647 11.33 4.64 -33.29
CA HIS A 647 12.26 5.76 -33.46
C HIS A 647 12.82 6.28 -32.16
N TYR A 648 11.93 6.56 -31.18
CA TYR A 648 12.29 7.12 -29.88
C TYR A 648 12.24 6.04 -28.80
N ARG A 649 13.28 6.00 -27.96
CA ARG A 649 13.31 5.12 -26.80
C ARG A 649 12.70 5.87 -25.63
N ALA A 650 11.42 5.63 -25.36
CA ALA A 650 10.68 6.27 -24.28
C ALA A 650 9.81 5.23 -23.54
N VAL A 651 9.39 5.61 -22.34
CA VAL A 651 8.42 4.88 -21.51
C VAL A 651 7.10 5.64 -21.49
N TYR A 652 7.14 6.96 -21.63
CA TYR A 652 6.00 7.86 -21.54
C TYR A 652 5.73 8.54 -22.86
N TYR A 653 4.46 8.72 -23.17
CA TYR A 653 4.00 9.42 -24.36
C TYR A 653 2.82 10.30 -23.99
N LEU A 654 2.90 11.59 -24.31
CA LEU A 654 1.76 12.50 -24.21
C LEU A 654 1.07 12.58 -25.58
N ILE A 655 -0.23 12.39 -25.59
CA ILE A 655 -1.09 12.46 -26.76
C ILE A 655 -1.96 13.70 -26.58
N GLN A 656 -1.68 14.74 -27.34
CA GLN A 656 -2.25 16.07 -27.11
C GLN A 656 -2.74 16.69 -28.40
N ALA A 657 -3.80 17.50 -28.31
CA ALA A 657 -4.26 18.35 -29.41
C ALA A 657 -3.27 19.51 -29.60
N GLU A 658 -2.90 19.78 -30.87
CA GLU A 658 -2.13 20.97 -31.28
C GLU A 658 -3.03 22.06 -31.88
#